data_816d6506eced132ccec5343e4d80b33b
#
_entry.id   816d6506eced132ccec5343e4d80b33b
#
_cell.length_a   1.000
_cell.length_b   1.000
_cell.length_c   1.000
_cell.angle_alpha   90.00
_cell.angle_beta   90.00
_cell.angle_gamma   90.00
#
_symmetry.space_group_name_H-M   'P 1'
#
loop_
_entity.id
_entity.type
_entity.pdbx_description
1 polymer ?
#
loop_
_entity_poly.entity_id
_entity_poly.type
_entity_poly.pdbx_seq_one_letter_code
_entity_poly.pdbx_strand_id
1 'polypeptide(L)'
;MNLPENAFRELKDGEQYQPLMGPDKAYPEVNAWSVTWGIVMAVIFSAAAAYLGLKVGQVFEAAIPIAIIAVGVSTATKRNKALGENVIIQSIGACSGAVVAGAIFTLPAIYILQAKYPEMTTSFMKIFLASALGGVLGILFLIPFRKYFVSDMHGKYPFPEATATTQVLVSGAKGGDQAKPLLIAGLVGGLYDFIVASFGWWNENFTSRVIGWGCDLADKAKLVFKVNTGAAVLGLGYIVGLKYALYICFGSLAVWWLIVPGMSLLFHDQVLNAWDPSITSTVGAMSPEEIFRAYARSIGIGGIAMAGIIGIIKSWGIIKGAVGLAAKELKGKSGVDAEVKRTQRDISFKIIGVGSLVCILVTFLFFWFGVMDGNLLFAVIAILLVAVIAFLFTTVAANAIAIVGSNPVSGMTLMTLIFASVVMVAVGLKGPGGMLAALIMGGVVCTALSVAGSFITDLKIGYWLGTTPKKQESWKFLGTLVSAAAVGGVMMLLNETYGFASGSLAAPQANAMAAVIDPLMNGVGAPWVLYGIGALLAIVLTYFKIPALAFALGMFIPLELNVPLVVGGAINWWITSRSKDAQVNKERGEKGTLIASGFIAGGALMGVVSALLKFGGIEVSIADSWWTNPLSEVCSLIAYALLITYFVKATKK
;
A
#
# COMPACT_ATOMS: atom_id res chain seq x y z
N MET A 1 15.92 -27.17 7.90
CA MET A 1 16.97 -26.16 8.06
C MET A 1 16.44 -25.11 9.02
N ASN A 2 17.24 -24.60 9.94
CA ASN A 2 16.85 -23.49 10.80
C ASN A 2 17.86 -22.37 10.57
N LEU A 3 17.45 -21.12 10.70
CA LEU A 3 18.38 -19.99 10.67
C LEU A 3 19.35 -20.09 11.85
N PRO A 4 20.60 -19.63 11.69
CA PRO A 4 21.53 -19.53 12.81
C PRO A 4 20.95 -18.68 13.94
N GLU A 5 21.31 -18.97 15.19
CA GLU A 5 20.84 -18.23 16.38
C GLU A 5 21.17 -16.73 16.33
N ASN A 6 22.24 -16.36 15.64
CA ASN A 6 22.66 -14.97 15.49
C ASN A 6 21.98 -14.24 14.33
N ALA A 7 21.00 -14.83 13.64
CA ALA A 7 20.33 -14.19 12.50
C ALA A 7 19.59 -12.89 12.88
N PHE A 8 18.99 -12.84 14.07
CA PHE A 8 18.11 -11.75 14.50
C PHE A 8 18.66 -10.89 15.65
N ARG A 9 19.88 -11.16 16.10
CA ARG A 9 20.54 -10.38 17.14
C ARG A 9 21.79 -9.66 16.62
N GLU A 10 22.24 -8.64 17.31
CA GLU A 10 23.51 -8.00 17.02
C GLU A 10 24.68 -9.01 17.10
N LEU A 11 25.63 -8.89 16.17
CA LEU A 11 26.83 -9.72 16.16
C LEU A 11 27.78 -9.25 17.24
N LYS A 12 28.40 -10.19 17.92
CA LYS A 12 29.49 -9.92 18.89
C LYS A 12 30.78 -9.54 18.15
N ASP A 13 31.70 -8.91 18.83
CA ASP A 13 33.00 -8.56 18.25
C ASP A 13 33.70 -9.80 17.68
N GLY A 14 34.05 -9.72 16.40
CA GLY A 14 34.66 -10.82 15.66
C GLY A 14 33.70 -11.91 15.15
N GLU A 15 32.41 -11.83 15.47
CA GLU A 15 31.39 -12.76 14.97
C GLU A 15 30.96 -12.40 13.55
N GLN A 16 30.82 -13.41 12.69
CA GLN A 16 30.30 -13.25 11.32
C GLN A 16 29.01 -14.00 11.16
N TYR A 17 28.04 -13.38 10.48
CA TYR A 17 26.82 -14.06 10.08
C TYR A 17 27.08 -15.02 8.91
N GLN A 18 26.68 -16.27 9.06
CA GLN A 18 26.76 -17.27 7.99
C GLN A 18 25.36 -17.64 7.50
N PRO A 19 25.00 -17.31 6.24
CA PRO A 19 23.69 -17.62 5.70
C PRO A 19 23.52 -19.11 5.42
N LEU A 20 22.26 -19.56 5.26
CA LEU A 20 21.92 -20.96 4.97
C LEU A 20 22.55 -21.48 3.68
N MET A 21 22.55 -20.65 2.64
CA MET A 21 23.24 -20.92 1.38
C MET A 21 24.64 -20.28 1.46
N GLY A 22 25.63 -21.09 1.82
CA GLY A 22 27.00 -20.62 2.03
C GLY A 22 27.57 -19.86 0.83
N PRO A 23 28.53 -18.94 1.07
CA PRO A 23 29.08 -18.06 0.04
C PRO A 23 29.91 -18.81 -1.03
N ASP A 24 30.49 -19.96 -0.64
CA ASP A 24 31.48 -20.68 -1.46
C ASP A 24 30.83 -21.70 -2.42
N LYS A 25 29.51 -21.90 -2.32
CA LYS A 25 28.78 -22.86 -3.17
C LYS A 25 27.84 -22.15 -4.14
N ALA A 26 27.72 -22.67 -5.35
CA ALA A 26 26.71 -22.25 -6.30
C ALA A 26 25.36 -22.92 -5.98
N TYR A 27 24.30 -22.14 -5.99
CA TYR A 27 22.93 -22.60 -5.77
C TYR A 27 22.06 -22.22 -6.99
N PRO A 28 21.03 -23.02 -7.33
CA PRO A 28 20.04 -22.58 -8.30
C PRO A 28 19.25 -21.40 -7.73
N GLU A 29 19.29 -20.27 -8.41
CA GLU A 29 18.60 -19.04 -8.03
C GLU A 29 17.75 -18.55 -9.21
N VAL A 30 18.39 -18.03 -10.25
CA VAL A 30 17.73 -17.51 -11.46
C VAL A 30 17.76 -18.55 -12.57
N ASN A 31 16.57 -18.93 -13.01
CA ASN A 31 16.34 -19.79 -14.17
C ASN A 31 14.94 -19.54 -14.74
N ALA A 32 14.59 -20.20 -15.85
CA ALA A 32 13.28 -20.02 -16.49
C ALA A 32 12.12 -20.28 -15.52
N TRP A 33 12.24 -21.25 -14.64
CA TRP A 33 11.22 -21.57 -13.62
C TRP A 33 11.00 -20.40 -12.65
N SER A 34 12.06 -19.94 -11.98
CA SER A 34 11.95 -18.88 -10.98
C SER A 34 11.48 -17.55 -11.58
N VAL A 35 11.94 -17.22 -12.79
CA VAL A 35 11.53 -16.00 -13.48
C VAL A 35 10.08 -16.08 -13.93
N THR A 36 9.64 -17.18 -14.53
CA THR A 36 8.25 -17.34 -15.00
C THR A 36 7.27 -17.26 -13.81
N TRP A 37 7.53 -18.00 -12.73
CA TRP A 37 6.68 -17.94 -11.56
C TRP A 37 6.72 -16.56 -10.87
N GLY A 38 7.88 -15.91 -10.85
CA GLY A 38 7.99 -14.53 -10.35
C GLY A 38 7.12 -13.56 -11.15
N ILE A 39 7.13 -13.65 -12.50
CA ILE A 39 6.28 -12.84 -13.38
C ILE A 39 4.79 -13.13 -13.14
N VAL A 40 4.41 -14.41 -13.08
CA VAL A 40 3.02 -14.82 -12.82
C VAL A 40 2.54 -14.22 -11.48
N MET A 41 3.34 -14.33 -10.43
CA MET A 41 3.02 -13.75 -9.13
C MET A 41 2.94 -12.22 -9.19
N ALA A 42 3.86 -11.57 -9.91
CA ALA A 42 3.83 -10.11 -10.07
C ALA A 42 2.53 -9.64 -10.73
N VAL A 43 2.05 -10.31 -11.79
CA VAL A 43 0.79 -9.96 -12.47
C VAL A 43 -0.42 -10.19 -11.57
N ILE A 44 -0.53 -11.38 -10.99
CA ILE A 44 -1.69 -11.79 -10.16
C ILE A 44 -1.83 -10.87 -8.95
N PHE A 45 -0.75 -10.68 -8.22
CA PHE A 45 -0.78 -9.86 -6.99
C PHE A 45 -0.81 -8.37 -7.26
N SER A 46 -0.35 -7.89 -8.44
CA SER A 46 -0.59 -6.49 -8.86
C SER A 46 -2.06 -6.23 -9.07
N ALA A 47 -2.77 -7.13 -9.74
CA ALA A 47 -4.21 -7.01 -9.94
C ALA A 47 -4.98 -7.02 -8.61
N ALA A 48 -4.67 -7.97 -7.73
CA ALA A 48 -5.28 -8.09 -6.42
C ALA A 48 -5.01 -6.86 -5.54
N ALA A 49 -3.76 -6.41 -5.46
CA ALA A 49 -3.36 -5.26 -4.66
C ALA A 49 -3.98 -3.95 -5.19
N ALA A 50 -4.08 -3.78 -6.52
CA ALA A 50 -4.71 -2.61 -7.13
C ALA A 50 -6.21 -2.53 -6.78
N TYR A 51 -6.94 -3.64 -6.92
CA TYR A 51 -8.35 -3.68 -6.57
C TYR A 51 -8.58 -3.35 -5.09
N LEU A 52 -7.89 -4.06 -4.19
CA LEU A 52 -8.06 -3.86 -2.76
C LEU A 52 -7.62 -2.46 -2.32
N GLY A 53 -6.49 -1.98 -2.84
CA GLY A 53 -5.97 -0.67 -2.50
C GLY A 53 -6.90 0.46 -2.97
N LEU A 54 -7.52 0.34 -4.13
CA LEU A 54 -8.54 1.29 -4.61
C LEU A 54 -9.84 1.19 -3.83
N LYS A 55 -10.18 0.01 -3.32
CA LYS A 55 -11.38 -0.18 -2.51
C LYS A 55 -11.22 0.34 -1.08
N VAL A 56 -10.13 -0.02 -0.41
CA VAL A 56 -9.91 0.20 1.04
C VAL A 56 -8.95 1.35 1.33
N GLY A 57 -8.17 1.79 0.33
CA GLY A 57 -7.13 2.80 0.53
C GLY A 57 -5.87 2.29 1.23
N GLN A 58 -5.73 0.97 1.35
CA GLN A 58 -4.57 0.29 1.93
C GLN A 58 -4.06 -0.76 0.96
N VAL A 59 -2.75 -0.79 0.73
CA VAL A 59 -2.10 -1.84 -0.05
C VAL A 59 -1.43 -2.80 0.91
N PHE A 60 -1.63 -4.09 0.68
CA PHE A 60 -0.93 -5.13 1.44
C PHE A 60 0.34 -5.54 0.72
N GLU A 61 1.35 -5.83 1.50
CA GLU A 61 2.60 -6.40 0.98
C GLU A 61 2.40 -7.89 0.69
N ALA A 62 2.66 -8.29 -0.54
CA ALA A 62 2.40 -9.64 -1.02
C ALA A 62 3.55 -10.63 -0.77
N ALA A 63 4.63 -10.21 -0.10
CA ALA A 63 5.84 -11.00 0.08
C ALA A 63 5.59 -12.36 0.74
N ILE A 64 4.80 -12.40 1.82
CA ILE A 64 4.48 -13.63 2.55
C ILE A 64 3.63 -14.59 1.70
N PRO A 65 2.46 -14.20 1.15
CA PRO A 65 1.67 -15.10 0.32
C PRO A 65 2.42 -15.60 -0.92
N ILE A 66 3.22 -14.76 -1.56
CA ILE A 66 4.05 -15.18 -2.69
C ILE A 66 5.11 -16.20 -2.27
N ALA A 67 5.77 -16.00 -1.13
CA ALA A 67 6.73 -16.95 -0.60
C ALA A 67 6.08 -18.33 -0.34
N ILE A 68 4.87 -18.35 0.22
CA ILE A 68 4.11 -19.58 0.48
C ILE A 68 3.77 -20.31 -0.82
N ILE A 69 3.29 -19.56 -1.83
CA ILE A 69 2.97 -20.15 -3.14
C ILE A 69 4.24 -20.67 -3.81
N ALA A 70 5.35 -19.91 -3.78
CA ALA A 70 6.63 -20.33 -4.34
C ALA A 70 7.10 -21.66 -3.73
N VAL A 71 7.04 -21.78 -2.41
CA VAL A 71 7.35 -23.00 -1.68
C VAL A 71 6.38 -24.13 -2.05
N GLY A 72 5.07 -23.87 -2.05
CA GLY A 72 4.04 -24.85 -2.38
C GLY A 72 4.22 -25.45 -3.77
N VAL A 73 4.44 -24.60 -4.76
CA VAL A 73 4.65 -25.02 -6.17
C VAL A 73 5.98 -25.77 -6.32
N SER A 74 7.05 -25.32 -5.68
CA SER A 74 8.35 -26.02 -5.70
C SER A 74 8.27 -27.40 -5.06
N THR A 75 7.51 -27.53 -3.97
CA THR A 75 7.28 -28.81 -3.29
C THR A 75 6.41 -29.74 -4.14
N ALA A 76 5.31 -29.23 -4.71
CA ALA A 76 4.40 -30.00 -5.56
C ALA A 76 5.12 -30.55 -6.81
N THR A 77 6.07 -29.80 -7.36
CA THR A 77 6.89 -30.18 -8.52
C THR A 77 8.18 -30.92 -8.12
N LYS A 78 8.35 -31.25 -6.83
CA LYS A 78 9.49 -32.01 -6.29
C LYS A 78 10.85 -31.42 -6.65
N ARG A 79 10.96 -30.09 -6.67
CA ARG A 79 12.24 -29.41 -7.00
C ARG A 79 13.24 -29.51 -5.86
N ASN A 80 14.41 -30.03 -6.16
CA ASN A 80 15.50 -30.13 -5.20
C ASN A 80 16.25 -28.80 -5.07
N LYS A 81 16.60 -28.40 -3.82
CA LYS A 81 17.38 -27.19 -3.53
C LYS A 81 16.72 -25.90 -4.03
N ALA A 82 15.39 -25.82 -3.98
CA ALA A 82 14.59 -24.74 -4.52
C ALA A 82 14.65 -23.42 -3.69
N LEU A 83 15.35 -23.37 -2.56
CA LEU A 83 15.35 -22.22 -1.66
C LEU A 83 15.78 -20.93 -2.39
N GLY A 84 16.86 -20.97 -3.17
CA GLY A 84 17.33 -19.81 -3.94
C GLY A 84 16.33 -19.39 -5.03
N GLU A 85 15.72 -20.37 -5.73
CA GLU A 85 14.67 -20.12 -6.73
C GLU A 85 13.45 -19.46 -6.08
N ASN A 86 13.01 -19.94 -4.90
CA ASN A 86 11.86 -19.40 -4.18
C ASN A 86 12.09 -17.95 -3.70
N VAL A 87 13.32 -17.61 -3.31
CA VAL A 87 13.68 -16.22 -2.99
C VAL A 87 13.56 -15.33 -4.23
N ILE A 88 14.00 -15.79 -5.39
CA ILE A 88 13.87 -15.00 -6.64
C ILE A 88 12.40 -14.86 -7.05
N ILE A 89 11.60 -15.93 -6.96
CA ILE A 89 10.14 -15.86 -7.21
C ILE A 89 9.50 -14.82 -6.30
N GLN A 90 9.81 -14.87 -4.99
CA GLN A 90 9.29 -13.93 -4.00
C GLN A 90 9.74 -12.50 -4.31
N SER A 91 11.02 -12.27 -4.62
CA SER A 91 11.56 -10.93 -4.88
C SER A 91 10.99 -10.30 -6.15
N ILE A 92 10.83 -11.06 -7.24
CA ILE A 92 10.18 -10.58 -8.48
C ILE A 92 8.69 -10.32 -8.20
N GLY A 93 8.01 -11.25 -7.55
CA GLY A 93 6.57 -11.15 -7.27
C GLY A 93 6.22 -10.01 -6.32
N ALA A 94 7.07 -9.74 -5.31
CA ALA A 94 6.86 -8.67 -4.33
C ALA A 94 6.89 -7.26 -4.94
N CYS A 95 7.35 -7.10 -6.19
CA CYS A 95 7.17 -5.84 -6.93
C CYS A 95 5.70 -5.44 -7.06
N SER A 96 4.79 -6.41 -7.04
CA SER A 96 3.36 -6.18 -7.16
C SER A 96 2.82 -5.18 -6.15
N GLY A 97 2.94 -5.46 -4.86
CA GLY A 97 2.46 -4.56 -3.81
C GLY A 97 3.16 -3.20 -3.83
N ALA A 98 4.47 -3.21 -4.05
CA ALA A 98 5.30 -2.01 -4.06
C ALA A 98 4.94 -1.03 -5.19
N VAL A 99 4.88 -1.51 -6.43
CA VAL A 99 4.55 -0.67 -7.60
C VAL A 99 3.10 -0.20 -7.52
N VAL A 100 2.20 -1.10 -7.13
CA VAL A 100 0.78 -0.78 -6.97
C VAL A 100 0.58 0.32 -5.93
N ALA A 101 1.19 0.23 -4.75
CA ALA A 101 1.07 1.27 -3.73
C ALA A 101 1.52 2.64 -4.24
N GLY A 102 2.59 2.69 -5.03
CA GLY A 102 3.04 3.91 -5.67
C GLY A 102 2.04 4.49 -6.68
N ALA A 103 1.51 3.63 -7.55
CA ALA A 103 0.65 4.05 -8.66
C ALA A 103 -0.75 4.44 -8.22
N ILE A 104 -1.43 3.61 -7.41
CA ILE A 104 -2.86 3.78 -7.11
C ILE A 104 -3.17 4.89 -6.11
N PHE A 105 -2.19 5.40 -5.40
CA PHE A 105 -2.41 6.51 -4.46
C PHE A 105 -2.47 7.86 -5.15
N THR A 106 -1.86 8.00 -6.33
CA THR A 106 -1.79 9.26 -7.08
C THR A 106 -2.53 9.22 -8.41
N LEU A 107 -2.21 8.26 -9.27
CA LEU A 107 -2.62 8.28 -10.67
C LEU A 107 -4.14 8.20 -10.89
N PRO A 108 -4.95 7.48 -10.08
CA PRO A 108 -6.40 7.51 -10.23
C PRO A 108 -7.03 8.89 -9.97
N ALA A 109 -6.31 9.79 -9.26
CA ALA A 109 -6.77 11.18 -9.09
C ALA A 109 -6.92 11.92 -10.43
N ILE A 110 -6.17 11.51 -11.46
CA ILE A 110 -6.31 12.06 -12.82
C ILE A 110 -7.71 11.80 -13.36
N TYR A 111 -8.22 10.58 -13.21
CA TYR A 111 -9.58 10.21 -13.65
C TYR A 111 -10.66 10.93 -12.83
N ILE A 112 -10.42 11.13 -11.52
CA ILE A 112 -11.34 11.88 -10.65
C ILE A 112 -11.43 13.34 -11.08
N LEU A 113 -10.28 13.97 -11.35
CA LEU A 113 -10.23 15.37 -11.80
C LEU A 113 -10.70 15.53 -13.26
N GLN A 114 -10.51 14.52 -14.11
CA GLN A 114 -11.01 14.54 -15.48
C GLN A 114 -12.53 14.70 -15.56
N ALA A 115 -13.28 14.21 -14.58
CA ALA A 115 -14.73 14.44 -14.52
C ALA A 115 -15.09 15.92 -14.37
N LYS A 116 -14.21 16.72 -13.73
CA LYS A 116 -14.36 18.17 -13.55
C LYS A 116 -13.64 18.97 -14.64
N TYR A 117 -12.52 18.46 -15.14
CA TYR A 117 -11.65 19.07 -16.14
C TYR A 117 -11.42 18.10 -17.31
N PRO A 118 -12.32 18.07 -18.32
CA PRO A 118 -12.26 17.10 -19.42
C PRO A 118 -10.97 17.13 -20.25
N GLU A 119 -10.25 18.25 -20.24
CA GLU A 119 -8.95 18.42 -20.89
C GLU A 119 -7.82 17.61 -20.25
N MET A 120 -7.99 17.15 -19.02
CA MET A 120 -7.03 16.26 -18.36
C MET A 120 -7.13 14.86 -18.96
N THR A 121 -6.31 14.56 -19.94
CA THR A 121 -6.27 13.25 -20.57
C THR A 121 -5.13 12.41 -20.05
N THR A 122 -5.40 11.13 -19.82
CA THR A 122 -4.38 10.15 -19.49
C THR A 122 -4.46 8.94 -20.42
N SER A 123 -3.41 8.15 -20.46
CA SER A 123 -3.33 6.94 -21.27
C SER A 123 -2.60 5.86 -20.51
N PHE A 124 -2.80 4.60 -20.93
CA PHE A 124 -2.02 3.48 -20.40
C PHE A 124 -0.51 3.77 -20.37
N MET A 125 0.02 4.37 -21.44
CA MET A 125 1.45 4.64 -21.56
C MET A 125 1.93 5.67 -20.52
N LYS A 126 1.15 6.72 -20.23
CA LYS A 126 1.50 7.70 -19.19
C LYS A 126 1.53 7.07 -17.80
N ILE A 127 0.54 6.22 -17.48
CA ILE A 127 0.46 5.49 -16.21
C ILE A 127 1.61 4.49 -16.09
N PHE A 128 1.84 3.72 -17.15
CA PHE A 128 2.92 2.73 -17.21
C PHE A 128 4.30 3.38 -17.03
N LEU A 129 4.59 4.45 -17.78
CA LEU A 129 5.88 5.13 -17.70
C LEU A 129 6.09 5.79 -16.33
N ALA A 130 5.07 6.43 -15.75
CA ALA A 130 5.18 7.01 -14.43
C ALA A 130 5.55 5.95 -13.37
N SER A 131 4.86 4.81 -13.39
CA SER A 131 5.09 3.72 -12.46
C SER A 131 6.41 2.99 -12.73
N ALA A 132 6.74 2.71 -13.99
CA ALA A 132 7.95 1.99 -14.37
C ALA A 132 9.21 2.82 -14.07
N LEU A 133 9.24 4.09 -14.50
CA LEU A 133 10.38 4.98 -14.27
C LEU A 133 10.58 5.26 -12.78
N GLY A 134 9.49 5.48 -12.03
CA GLY A 134 9.54 5.61 -10.58
C GLY A 134 10.13 4.37 -9.93
N GLY A 135 9.63 3.20 -10.27
CA GLY A 135 10.13 1.94 -9.70
C GLY A 135 11.60 1.67 -10.02
N VAL A 136 12.03 1.94 -11.25
CA VAL A 136 13.44 1.80 -11.66
C VAL A 136 14.33 2.78 -10.89
N LEU A 137 13.92 4.05 -10.73
CA LEU A 137 14.64 5.01 -9.89
C LEU A 137 14.75 4.55 -8.44
N GLY A 138 13.66 4.00 -7.87
CA GLY A 138 13.66 3.48 -6.50
C GLY A 138 14.67 2.35 -6.29
N ILE A 139 14.77 1.42 -7.23
CA ILE A 139 15.77 0.34 -7.20
C ILE A 139 17.18 0.94 -7.26
N LEU A 140 17.45 1.79 -8.25
CA LEU A 140 18.77 2.38 -8.46
C LEU A 140 19.24 3.24 -7.29
N PHE A 141 18.34 4.00 -6.68
CA PHE A 141 18.67 4.86 -5.54
C PHE A 141 18.84 4.06 -4.24
N LEU A 142 18.23 2.88 -4.13
CA LEU A 142 18.36 2.05 -2.92
C LEU A 142 19.64 1.22 -2.89
N ILE A 143 20.08 0.65 -4.02
CA ILE A 143 21.21 -0.30 -4.04
C ILE A 143 22.44 0.23 -3.30
N PRO A 144 22.86 1.51 -3.43
CA PRO A 144 23.99 2.06 -2.68
C PRO A 144 23.86 1.94 -1.16
N PHE A 145 22.64 1.90 -0.62
CA PHE A 145 22.37 1.80 0.81
C PHE A 145 22.15 0.36 1.31
N ARG A 146 22.13 -0.64 0.40
CA ARG A 146 21.89 -2.03 0.78
C ARG A 146 22.83 -2.50 1.88
N LYS A 147 24.12 -2.32 1.69
CA LYS A 147 25.14 -2.78 2.64
C LYS A 147 24.89 -2.23 4.03
N TYR A 148 24.63 -0.94 4.13
CA TYR A 148 24.33 -0.29 5.40
C TYR A 148 23.11 -0.91 6.10
N PHE A 149 21.93 -0.91 5.45
CA PHE A 149 20.70 -1.39 6.10
C PHE A 149 20.71 -2.89 6.37
N VAL A 150 21.28 -3.68 5.46
CA VAL A 150 21.12 -5.13 5.47
C VAL A 150 22.23 -5.81 6.23
N SER A 151 23.49 -5.38 6.04
CA SER A 151 24.69 -6.02 6.59
C SER A 151 25.27 -5.28 7.80
N ASP A 152 25.58 -3.97 7.65
CA ASP A 152 26.29 -3.23 8.70
C ASP A 152 25.42 -2.98 9.94
N MET A 153 24.09 -2.88 9.73
CA MET A 153 23.09 -2.77 10.80
C MET A 153 22.45 -4.12 11.16
N HIS A 154 23.19 -5.22 11.02
CA HIS A 154 22.72 -6.56 11.37
C HIS A 154 22.27 -6.63 12.84
N GLY A 155 21.04 -7.12 13.05
CA GLY A 155 20.45 -7.26 14.40
C GLY A 155 19.92 -5.97 15.03
N LYS A 156 20.26 -4.79 14.50
CA LYS A 156 19.76 -3.49 15.00
C LYS A 156 18.37 -3.13 14.49
N TYR A 157 18.03 -3.60 13.30
CA TYR A 157 16.71 -3.41 12.71
C TYR A 157 15.93 -4.73 12.72
N PRO A 158 14.68 -4.73 13.21
CA PRO A 158 13.88 -5.96 13.36
C PRO A 158 13.40 -6.55 12.02
N PHE A 159 13.22 -5.75 10.97
CA PHE A 159 12.70 -6.18 9.67
C PHE A 159 11.53 -7.17 9.80
N PRO A 160 10.40 -6.79 10.40
CA PRO A 160 9.36 -7.74 10.80
C PRO A 160 8.79 -8.54 9.63
N GLU A 161 8.57 -7.93 8.48
CA GLU A 161 8.07 -8.60 7.30
C GLU A 161 9.12 -9.54 6.68
N ALA A 162 10.38 -9.10 6.57
CA ALA A 162 11.47 -9.95 6.08
C ALA A 162 11.66 -11.16 6.99
N THR A 163 11.54 -10.99 8.30
CA THR A 163 11.62 -12.07 9.29
C THR A 163 10.53 -13.12 9.04
N ALA A 164 9.27 -12.69 8.92
CA ALA A 164 8.14 -13.58 8.66
C ALA A 164 8.29 -14.31 7.32
N THR A 165 8.62 -13.59 6.25
CA THR A 165 8.81 -14.18 4.91
C THR A 165 9.98 -15.17 4.90
N THR A 166 11.09 -14.85 5.56
CA THR A 166 12.24 -15.75 5.68
C THR A 166 11.87 -17.03 6.41
N GLN A 167 11.10 -16.96 7.50
CA GLN A 167 10.63 -18.14 8.23
C GLN A 167 9.75 -19.04 7.35
N VAL A 168 8.88 -18.46 6.53
CA VAL A 168 8.07 -19.20 5.56
C VAL A 168 8.95 -19.93 4.55
N LEU A 169 9.92 -19.25 3.94
CA LEU A 169 10.82 -19.84 2.95
C LEU A 169 11.66 -20.99 3.53
N VAL A 170 12.14 -20.83 4.78
CA VAL A 170 12.93 -21.85 5.47
C VAL A 170 12.06 -23.06 5.91
N SER A 171 10.87 -22.80 6.44
CA SER A 171 9.96 -23.86 6.88
C SER A 171 9.44 -24.67 5.69
N GLY A 172 9.21 -24.03 4.58
CA GLY A 172 8.80 -24.66 3.34
C GLY A 172 9.83 -25.62 2.75
N ALA A 173 11.10 -25.43 3.04
CA ALA A 173 12.15 -26.40 2.72
C ALA A 173 12.01 -27.74 3.49
N LYS A 174 11.13 -27.80 4.51
CA LYS A 174 10.82 -28.99 5.32
C LYS A 174 9.56 -29.73 4.86
N GLY A 175 8.71 -29.16 4.01
CA GLY A 175 7.47 -29.78 3.52
C GLY A 175 6.34 -28.76 3.33
N GLY A 176 5.67 -28.82 2.19
CA GLY A 176 4.71 -27.81 1.71
C GLY A 176 3.33 -27.76 2.37
N ASP A 177 3.12 -28.34 3.56
CA ASP A 177 1.81 -28.38 4.22
C ASP A 177 1.26 -26.98 4.62
N GLN A 178 2.13 -25.99 4.70
CA GLN A 178 1.72 -24.60 5.01
C GLN A 178 0.97 -23.90 3.86
N ALA A 179 1.11 -24.37 2.62
CA ALA A 179 0.38 -23.78 1.49
C ALA A 179 -1.11 -24.12 1.50
N LYS A 180 -1.50 -25.26 2.07
CA LYS A 180 -2.91 -25.71 2.11
C LYS A 180 -3.85 -24.72 2.83
N PRO A 181 -3.54 -24.24 4.07
CA PRO A 181 -4.40 -23.28 4.76
C PRO A 181 -4.59 -21.98 3.97
N LEU A 182 -3.53 -21.46 3.33
CA LEU A 182 -3.59 -20.28 2.50
C LEU A 182 -4.50 -20.48 1.28
N LEU A 183 -4.31 -21.58 0.53
CA LEU A 183 -5.09 -21.86 -0.68
C LEU A 183 -6.57 -22.12 -0.36
N ILE A 184 -6.87 -22.88 0.68
CA ILE A 184 -8.26 -23.13 1.11
C ILE A 184 -8.90 -21.82 1.57
N ALA A 185 -8.21 -21.02 2.38
CA ALA A 185 -8.69 -19.73 2.81
C ALA A 185 -8.87 -18.77 1.62
N GLY A 186 -7.97 -18.79 0.64
CA GLY A 186 -8.08 -18.05 -0.60
C GLY A 186 -9.32 -18.40 -1.41
N LEU A 187 -9.63 -19.70 -1.51
CA LEU A 187 -10.87 -20.15 -2.15
C LEU A 187 -12.11 -19.73 -1.36
N VAL A 188 -12.13 -19.92 -0.05
CA VAL A 188 -13.27 -19.55 0.80
C VAL A 188 -13.51 -18.04 0.76
N GLY A 189 -12.49 -17.22 1.04
CA GLY A 189 -12.58 -15.76 1.02
C GLY A 189 -12.88 -15.23 -0.38
N GLY A 190 -12.25 -15.81 -1.40
CA GLY A 190 -12.47 -15.42 -2.80
C GLY A 190 -13.90 -15.72 -3.26
N LEU A 191 -14.42 -16.92 -3.01
CA LEU A 191 -15.81 -17.27 -3.34
C LEU A 191 -16.80 -16.39 -2.56
N TYR A 192 -16.53 -16.13 -1.29
CA TYR A 192 -17.36 -15.26 -0.47
C TYR A 192 -17.47 -13.84 -1.07
N ASP A 193 -16.35 -13.20 -1.33
CA ASP A 193 -16.33 -11.85 -1.91
C ASP A 193 -16.86 -11.84 -3.36
N PHE A 194 -16.65 -12.90 -4.14
CA PHE A 194 -17.20 -13.05 -5.48
C PHE A 194 -18.73 -13.14 -5.49
N ILE A 195 -19.30 -13.90 -4.56
CA ILE A 195 -20.76 -14.03 -4.42
C ILE A 195 -21.38 -12.65 -4.15
N VAL A 196 -20.76 -11.88 -3.26
CA VAL A 196 -21.21 -10.51 -2.97
C VAL A 196 -21.08 -9.60 -4.20
N ALA A 197 -19.90 -9.58 -4.81
CA ALA A 197 -19.58 -8.62 -5.87
C ALA A 197 -20.25 -8.93 -7.21
N SER A 198 -20.50 -10.22 -7.53
CA SER A 198 -21.05 -10.65 -8.81
C SER A 198 -22.53 -11.05 -8.72
N PHE A 199 -22.90 -11.87 -7.73
CA PHE A 199 -24.29 -12.34 -7.60
C PHE A 199 -25.14 -11.42 -6.73
N GLY A 200 -24.55 -10.72 -5.76
CA GLY A 200 -25.29 -9.84 -4.88
C GLY A 200 -26.28 -10.54 -3.96
N TRP A 201 -25.95 -11.76 -3.50
CA TRP A 201 -26.85 -12.54 -2.61
C TRP A 201 -27.10 -11.86 -1.27
N TRP A 202 -26.17 -11.00 -0.82
CA TRP A 202 -26.33 -10.11 0.32
C TRP A 202 -25.58 -8.80 0.07
N ASN A 203 -25.92 -7.76 0.83
CA ASN A 203 -25.29 -6.46 0.70
C ASN A 203 -23.85 -6.53 1.23
N GLU A 204 -22.94 -5.79 0.61
CA GLU A 204 -21.54 -5.72 1.05
C GLU A 204 -21.38 -4.99 2.39
N ASN A 205 -22.25 -4.04 2.64
CA ASN A 205 -22.22 -3.21 3.85
C ASN A 205 -23.50 -3.43 4.67
N PHE A 206 -23.33 -3.53 5.97
CA PHE A 206 -24.43 -3.42 6.93
C PHE A 206 -24.47 -2.00 7.48
N THR A 207 -25.68 -1.44 7.64
CA THR A 207 -25.88 -0.11 8.21
C THR A 207 -26.90 -0.14 9.35
N SER A 208 -26.72 0.77 10.33
CA SER A 208 -27.70 0.91 11.41
C SER A 208 -29.09 1.34 10.93
N ARG A 209 -29.21 1.82 9.68
CA ARG A 209 -30.49 2.20 9.06
C ARG A 209 -31.44 1.03 8.78
N VAL A 210 -30.98 -0.21 8.88
CA VAL A 210 -31.84 -1.41 8.82
C VAL A 210 -32.91 -1.41 9.92
N ILE A 211 -32.64 -0.72 11.04
CA ILE A 211 -33.53 -0.62 12.20
C ILE A 211 -34.16 0.76 12.22
N GLY A 212 -35.49 0.87 12.41
CA GLY A 212 -36.23 2.13 12.33
C GLY A 212 -35.68 3.26 13.23
N TRP A 213 -35.27 2.97 14.46
CA TRP A 213 -34.62 3.96 15.33
C TRP A 213 -33.23 4.38 14.81
N GLY A 214 -32.55 3.52 14.05
CA GLY A 214 -31.28 3.86 13.42
C GLY A 214 -31.43 4.85 12.26
N CYS A 215 -32.56 4.81 11.52
CA CYS A 215 -32.92 5.84 10.55
C CYS A 215 -33.12 7.18 11.25
N ASP A 216 -33.90 7.19 12.33
CA ASP A 216 -34.13 8.42 13.14
C ASP A 216 -32.83 9.04 13.67
N LEU A 217 -31.87 8.21 14.13
CA LEU A 217 -30.57 8.70 14.57
C LEU A 217 -29.74 9.27 13.41
N ALA A 218 -29.76 8.64 12.26
CA ALA A 218 -29.05 9.12 11.08
C ALA A 218 -29.63 10.46 10.56
N ASP A 219 -30.95 10.60 10.56
CA ASP A 219 -31.63 11.80 10.03
C ASP A 219 -31.59 12.97 11.02
N LYS A 220 -31.88 12.73 12.30
CA LYS A 220 -32.01 13.78 13.32
C LYS A 220 -30.68 14.10 14.00
N ALA A 221 -29.92 13.08 14.41
CA ALA A 221 -28.66 13.25 15.14
C ALA A 221 -27.41 13.10 14.26
N LYS A 222 -27.57 12.79 12.98
CA LYS A 222 -26.47 12.53 12.02
C LYS A 222 -25.53 11.40 12.46
N LEU A 223 -26.03 10.49 13.31
CA LEU A 223 -25.28 9.33 13.79
C LEU A 223 -25.59 8.11 12.94
N VAL A 224 -24.59 7.51 12.37
CA VAL A 224 -24.69 6.28 11.57
C VAL A 224 -23.59 5.31 11.95
N PHE A 225 -23.92 4.03 12.00
CA PHE A 225 -22.95 2.94 12.10
C PHE A 225 -22.97 2.14 10.80
N LYS A 226 -21.78 1.79 10.30
CA LYS A 226 -21.62 1.03 9.07
C LYS A 226 -20.46 0.05 9.23
N VAL A 227 -20.59 -1.13 8.63
CA VAL A 227 -19.53 -2.14 8.59
C VAL A 227 -19.55 -2.87 7.26
N ASN A 228 -18.39 -2.96 6.61
CA ASN A 228 -18.18 -3.79 5.44
C ASN A 228 -17.97 -5.25 5.88
N THR A 229 -18.64 -6.17 5.23
CA THR A 229 -18.63 -7.60 5.58
C THR A 229 -17.71 -8.43 4.70
N GLY A 230 -16.80 -7.81 3.94
CA GLY A 230 -15.89 -8.46 3.01
C GLY A 230 -14.80 -9.30 3.69
N ALA A 231 -14.48 -10.44 3.09
CA ALA A 231 -13.45 -11.34 3.59
C ALA A 231 -12.04 -10.72 3.50
N ALA A 232 -11.74 -10.01 2.41
CA ALA A 232 -10.44 -9.36 2.23
C ALA A 232 -10.18 -8.29 3.30
N VAL A 233 -11.20 -7.51 3.67
CA VAL A 233 -11.07 -6.45 4.69
C VAL A 233 -10.91 -7.05 6.09
N LEU A 234 -11.63 -8.14 6.39
CA LEU A 234 -11.45 -8.90 7.63
C LEU A 234 -10.02 -9.43 7.76
N GLY A 235 -9.49 -10.03 6.69
CA GLY A 235 -8.12 -10.52 6.63
C GLY A 235 -7.09 -9.41 6.85
N LEU A 236 -7.30 -8.24 6.22
CA LEU A 236 -6.44 -7.08 6.41
C LEU A 236 -6.43 -6.64 7.88
N GLY A 237 -7.59 -6.59 8.53
CA GLY A 237 -7.68 -6.26 9.97
C GLY A 237 -6.90 -7.23 10.86
N TYR A 238 -6.93 -8.52 10.53
CA TYR A 238 -6.13 -9.53 11.24
C TYR A 238 -4.62 -9.25 11.14
N ILE A 239 -4.13 -8.91 9.95
CA ILE A 239 -2.70 -8.62 9.70
C ILE A 239 -2.28 -7.31 10.37
N VAL A 240 -3.09 -6.26 10.27
CA VAL A 240 -2.84 -4.95 10.89
C VAL A 240 -2.75 -5.06 12.42
N GLY A 241 -3.52 -5.96 13.01
CA GLY A 241 -3.56 -6.19 14.45
C GLY A 241 -4.41 -5.18 15.23
N LEU A 242 -4.86 -5.59 16.41
CA LEU A 242 -5.86 -4.85 17.19
C LEU A 242 -5.43 -3.42 17.55
N LYS A 243 -4.19 -3.22 17.97
CA LYS A 243 -3.70 -1.92 18.42
C LYS A 243 -3.78 -0.85 17.33
N TYR A 244 -3.29 -1.16 16.13
CA TYR A 244 -3.32 -0.24 14.99
C TYR A 244 -4.73 -0.06 14.45
N ALA A 245 -5.50 -1.15 14.34
CA ALA A 245 -6.90 -1.11 13.94
C ALA A 245 -7.74 -0.20 14.85
N LEU A 246 -7.50 -0.22 16.16
CA LEU A 246 -8.16 0.68 17.11
C LEU A 246 -7.81 2.14 16.86
N TYR A 247 -6.55 2.50 16.60
CA TYR A 247 -6.20 3.90 16.29
C TYR A 247 -6.90 4.39 15.03
N ILE A 248 -6.97 3.57 13.98
CA ILE A 248 -7.68 3.90 12.75
C ILE A 248 -9.18 4.05 13.03
N CYS A 249 -9.77 3.10 13.74
CA CYS A 249 -11.21 3.13 14.05
C CYS A 249 -11.60 4.31 14.95
N PHE A 250 -10.78 4.65 15.96
CA PHE A 250 -11.02 5.84 16.79
C PHE A 250 -10.97 7.13 15.97
N GLY A 251 -10.07 7.25 14.99
CA GLY A 251 -10.09 8.36 14.04
C GLY A 251 -11.40 8.43 13.27
N SER A 252 -11.90 7.29 12.82
CA SER A 252 -13.19 7.18 12.11
C SER A 252 -14.38 7.55 13.01
N LEU A 253 -14.42 7.02 14.23
CA LEU A 253 -15.48 7.33 15.19
C LEU A 253 -15.46 8.81 15.60
N ALA A 254 -14.28 9.41 15.76
CA ALA A 254 -14.16 10.83 16.04
C ALA A 254 -14.81 11.69 14.92
N VAL A 255 -14.64 11.31 13.67
CA VAL A 255 -15.30 12.00 12.56
C VAL A 255 -16.79 11.72 12.52
N TRP A 256 -17.18 10.45 12.47
CA TRP A 256 -18.58 10.07 12.22
C TRP A 256 -19.52 10.28 13.41
N TRP A 257 -18.99 10.23 14.65
CA TRP A 257 -19.81 10.33 15.86
C TRP A 257 -19.61 11.62 16.66
N LEU A 258 -18.56 12.41 16.36
CA LEU A 258 -18.34 13.70 17.00
C LEU A 258 -18.38 14.86 16.00
N ILE A 259 -17.55 14.80 14.93
CA ILE A 259 -17.40 15.93 14.01
C ILE A 259 -18.65 16.08 13.13
N VAL A 260 -19.15 15.01 12.50
CA VAL A 260 -20.33 15.08 11.62
C VAL A 260 -21.58 15.54 12.38
N PRO A 261 -21.96 14.97 13.54
CA PRO A 261 -23.04 15.49 14.36
C PRO A 261 -22.78 16.91 14.87
N GLY A 262 -21.55 17.19 15.32
CA GLY A 262 -21.15 18.51 15.80
C GLY A 262 -21.30 19.60 14.75
N MET A 263 -20.89 19.34 13.52
CA MET A 263 -21.07 20.25 12.38
C MET A 263 -22.57 20.54 12.14
N SER A 264 -23.40 19.50 12.17
CA SER A 264 -24.84 19.66 12.00
C SER A 264 -25.48 20.47 13.13
N LEU A 265 -25.02 20.32 14.39
CA LEU A 265 -25.53 21.06 15.51
C LEU A 265 -25.09 22.54 15.52
N LEU A 266 -23.81 22.79 15.19
CA LEU A 266 -23.24 24.15 15.29
C LEU A 266 -23.60 25.02 14.08
N PHE A 267 -23.78 24.42 12.88
CA PHE A 267 -23.98 25.14 11.64
C PHE A 267 -25.27 24.72 10.91
N HIS A 268 -26.29 24.29 11.67
CA HIS A 268 -27.53 23.70 11.16
C HIS A 268 -28.16 24.48 10.01
N ASP A 269 -28.33 25.77 10.16
CA ASP A 269 -29.02 26.65 9.21
C ASP A 269 -28.07 27.39 8.26
N GLN A 270 -26.78 27.03 8.27
CA GLN A 270 -25.76 27.70 7.48
C GLN A 270 -25.38 26.88 6.25
N VAL A 271 -25.08 27.57 5.15
CA VAL A 271 -24.45 27.00 3.95
C VAL A 271 -22.97 27.37 4.00
N LEU A 272 -22.10 26.38 4.25
CA LEU A 272 -20.66 26.56 4.31
C LEU A 272 -20.05 26.21 2.95
N ASN A 273 -20.01 27.17 2.04
CA ASN A 273 -19.59 26.98 0.64
C ASN A 273 -18.42 27.89 0.21
N ALA A 274 -17.68 28.46 1.17
CA ALA A 274 -16.61 29.40 0.88
C ALA A 274 -15.50 28.83 -0.04
N TRP A 275 -15.32 27.52 -0.07
CA TRP A 275 -14.32 26.83 -0.90
C TRP A 275 -14.94 25.98 -2.02
N ASP A 276 -16.23 25.70 -1.96
CA ASP A 276 -16.95 24.91 -2.97
C ASP A 276 -18.35 25.51 -3.22
N PRO A 277 -18.49 26.35 -4.25
CA PRO A 277 -19.78 26.96 -4.60
C PRO A 277 -20.89 25.96 -4.99
N SER A 278 -20.55 24.70 -5.27
CA SER A 278 -21.54 23.66 -5.59
C SER A 278 -22.36 23.23 -4.37
N ILE A 279 -21.88 23.54 -3.17
CA ILE A 279 -22.60 23.28 -1.92
C ILE A 279 -23.68 24.35 -1.75
N THR A 280 -24.92 23.95 -1.99
CA THR A 280 -26.11 24.85 -1.91
C THR A 280 -27.01 24.53 -0.73
N SER A 281 -26.88 23.35 -0.12
CA SER A 281 -27.70 22.90 1.00
C SER A 281 -27.15 23.39 2.33
N THR A 282 -28.03 23.65 3.31
CA THR A 282 -27.62 23.90 4.69
C THR A 282 -27.04 22.63 5.30
N VAL A 283 -26.12 22.77 6.26
CA VAL A 283 -25.45 21.62 6.90
C VAL A 283 -26.46 20.69 7.59
N GLY A 284 -27.53 21.26 8.18
CA GLY A 284 -28.60 20.48 8.81
C GLY A 284 -29.43 19.64 7.83
N ALA A 285 -29.60 20.10 6.59
CA ALA A 285 -30.34 19.38 5.56
C ALA A 285 -29.52 18.26 4.91
N MET A 286 -28.18 18.28 5.04
CA MET A 286 -27.30 17.27 4.50
C MET A 286 -27.41 15.93 5.23
N SER A 287 -27.23 14.82 4.50
CA SER A 287 -27.01 13.51 5.10
C SER A 287 -25.67 13.42 5.83
N PRO A 288 -25.47 12.48 6.76
CA PRO A 288 -24.17 12.27 7.40
C PRO A 288 -23.02 12.07 6.41
N GLU A 289 -23.29 11.36 5.30
CA GLU A 289 -22.34 11.09 4.23
C GLU A 289 -21.95 12.36 3.45
N GLU A 290 -22.89 13.27 3.24
CA GLU A 290 -22.64 14.56 2.57
C GLU A 290 -21.81 15.47 3.47
N ILE A 291 -22.13 15.57 4.76
CA ILE A 291 -21.33 16.33 5.74
C ILE A 291 -19.91 15.77 5.83
N PHE A 292 -19.77 14.44 5.84
CA PHE A 292 -18.47 13.79 5.84
C PHE A 292 -17.65 14.19 4.60
N ARG A 293 -18.24 14.08 3.40
CA ARG A 293 -17.53 14.41 2.14
C ARG A 293 -17.20 15.88 2.00
N ALA A 294 -18.14 16.75 2.35
CA ALA A 294 -17.99 18.19 2.18
C ALA A 294 -16.99 18.81 3.19
N TYR A 295 -16.99 18.33 4.43
CA TYR A 295 -16.27 19.00 5.52
C TYR A 295 -15.34 18.08 6.30
N ALA A 296 -15.88 17.04 6.93
CA ALA A 296 -15.15 16.30 7.97
C ALA A 296 -13.93 15.55 7.43
N ARG A 297 -14.02 15.02 6.21
CA ARG A 297 -12.91 14.36 5.51
C ARG A 297 -11.69 15.27 5.34
N SER A 298 -11.91 16.56 5.15
CA SER A 298 -10.83 17.55 4.97
C SER A 298 -9.94 17.68 6.21
N ILE A 299 -10.49 17.47 7.41
CA ILE A 299 -9.70 17.43 8.64
C ILE A 299 -8.73 16.24 8.60
N GLY A 300 -9.19 15.07 8.14
CA GLY A 300 -8.34 13.91 7.93
C GLY A 300 -7.18 14.17 6.95
N ILE A 301 -7.43 14.89 5.85
CA ILE A 301 -6.41 15.29 4.87
C ILE A 301 -5.31 16.13 5.54
N GLY A 302 -5.70 17.16 6.29
CA GLY A 302 -4.73 18.00 7.02
C GLY A 302 -3.92 17.21 8.05
N GLY A 303 -4.56 16.25 8.72
CA GLY A 303 -3.90 15.33 9.66
C GLY A 303 -2.87 14.43 8.98
N ILE A 304 -3.21 13.84 7.83
CA ILE A 304 -2.29 12.99 7.03
C ILE A 304 -1.09 13.81 6.55
N ALA A 305 -1.32 15.01 6.02
CA ALA A 305 -0.26 15.89 5.55
C ALA A 305 0.72 16.25 6.68
N MET A 306 0.22 16.68 7.83
CA MET A 306 1.06 17.03 8.98
C MET A 306 1.78 15.82 9.57
N ALA A 307 1.12 14.65 9.64
CA ALA A 307 1.77 13.40 10.08
C ALA A 307 2.92 13.00 9.15
N GLY A 308 2.77 13.23 7.84
CA GLY A 308 3.83 13.05 6.84
C GLY A 308 5.03 13.99 7.11
N ILE A 309 4.78 15.28 7.34
CA ILE A 309 5.82 16.28 7.69
C ILE A 309 6.57 15.86 8.97
N ILE A 310 5.83 15.50 10.01
CA ILE A 310 6.42 15.04 11.29
C ILE A 310 7.27 13.79 11.08
N GLY A 311 6.82 12.86 10.23
CA GLY A 311 7.57 11.65 9.87
C GLY A 311 8.92 11.98 9.23
N ILE A 312 8.96 12.93 8.30
CA ILE A 312 10.19 13.38 7.65
C ILE A 312 11.13 14.07 8.66
N ILE A 313 10.59 14.96 9.49
CA ILE A 313 11.39 15.64 10.53
C ILE A 313 12.03 14.63 11.48
N LYS A 314 11.26 13.64 11.94
CA LYS A 314 11.78 12.57 12.81
C LYS A 314 12.86 11.71 12.13
N SER A 315 12.75 11.52 10.82
CA SER A 315 13.70 10.74 10.03
C SER A 315 14.91 11.56 9.55
N TRP A 316 14.97 12.87 9.82
CA TRP A 316 16.03 13.76 9.30
C TRP A 316 17.44 13.32 9.68
N GLY A 317 17.64 12.86 10.93
CA GLY A 317 18.93 12.34 11.38
C GLY A 317 19.41 11.12 10.57
N ILE A 318 18.48 10.28 10.15
CA ILE A 318 18.74 9.07 9.35
C ILE A 318 19.05 9.47 7.91
N ILE A 319 18.30 10.40 7.35
CA ILE A 319 18.54 10.95 5.99
C ILE A 319 19.97 11.53 5.95
N LYS A 320 20.34 12.36 6.93
CA LYS A 320 21.69 12.95 7.04
C LYS A 320 22.77 11.87 7.15
N GLY A 321 22.53 10.82 7.95
CA GLY A 321 23.46 9.69 8.10
C GLY A 321 23.62 8.91 6.78
N ALA A 322 22.53 8.61 6.10
CA ALA A 322 22.53 7.88 4.84
C ALA A 322 23.22 8.66 3.71
N VAL A 323 22.95 9.96 3.58
CA VAL A 323 23.64 10.84 2.62
C VAL A 323 25.13 10.91 2.91
N GLY A 324 25.50 11.01 4.20
CA GLY A 324 26.91 11.00 4.62
C GLY A 324 27.65 9.71 4.28
N LEU A 325 26.99 8.56 4.38
CA LEU A 325 27.53 7.26 3.99
C LEU A 325 27.67 7.12 2.48
N ALA A 326 26.66 7.49 1.70
CA ALA A 326 26.72 7.51 0.24
C ALA A 326 27.88 8.41 -0.25
N ALA A 327 28.06 9.59 0.35
CA ALA A 327 29.16 10.47 0.03
C ALA A 327 30.56 9.88 0.40
N LYS A 328 30.66 9.10 1.47
CA LYS A 328 31.89 8.39 1.83
C LYS A 328 32.18 7.22 0.88
N GLU A 329 31.19 6.44 0.49
CA GLU A 329 31.35 5.33 -0.46
C GLU A 329 31.70 5.84 -1.87
N LEU A 330 31.11 6.94 -2.30
CA LEU A 330 31.48 7.60 -3.57
C LEU A 330 32.90 8.19 -3.56
N LYS A 331 33.41 8.62 -2.39
CA LYS A 331 34.78 9.13 -2.20
C LYS A 331 35.80 8.04 -1.86
N GLY A 332 35.35 6.90 -1.33
CA GLY A 332 36.20 5.76 -1.05
C GLY A 332 36.69 5.17 -2.36
N LYS A 333 37.98 5.33 -2.64
CA LYS A 333 38.66 4.56 -3.68
C LYS A 333 38.34 3.10 -3.44
N SER A 334 37.76 2.44 -4.44
CA SER A 334 37.66 0.98 -4.52
C SER A 334 39.05 0.41 -4.24
N GLY A 335 39.30 0.03 -2.99
CA GLY A 335 40.49 -0.73 -2.68
C GLY A 335 40.36 -2.07 -3.36
N VAL A 336 41.30 -2.35 -4.23
CA VAL A 336 41.79 -3.66 -4.68
C VAL A 336 40.78 -4.81 -4.61
N ASP A 337 40.57 -5.48 -5.73
CA ASP A 337 39.87 -6.74 -5.97
C ASP A 337 40.20 -7.85 -4.93
N ALA A 338 39.75 -7.68 -3.69
CA ALA A 338 39.50 -8.81 -2.82
C ALA A 338 38.26 -9.52 -3.43
N GLU A 339 38.35 -10.82 -3.69
CA GLU A 339 37.24 -11.64 -4.19
C GLU A 339 36.01 -11.40 -3.34
N VAL A 340 35.09 -10.56 -3.85
CA VAL A 340 33.84 -10.26 -3.14
C VAL A 340 33.03 -11.54 -3.12
N LYS A 341 32.76 -12.07 -1.93
CA LYS A 341 31.94 -13.27 -1.73
C LYS A 341 30.61 -13.14 -2.47
N ARG A 342 30.11 -14.22 -3.07
CA ARG A 342 28.86 -14.27 -3.81
C ARG A 342 27.70 -13.56 -3.10
N THR A 343 27.58 -13.75 -1.78
CA THR A 343 26.52 -13.20 -0.92
C THR A 343 26.65 -11.70 -0.61
N GLN A 344 27.70 -11.04 -1.08
CA GLN A 344 27.94 -9.61 -0.94
C GLN A 344 28.15 -8.91 -2.30
N ARG A 345 27.92 -9.61 -3.39
CA ARG A 345 28.14 -9.11 -4.74
C ARG A 345 26.92 -8.36 -5.25
N ASP A 346 27.01 -7.02 -5.29
CA ASP A 346 26.00 -6.11 -5.84
C ASP A 346 26.23 -5.82 -7.33
N ILE A 347 25.28 -5.12 -7.95
CA ILE A 347 25.49 -4.47 -9.24
C ILE A 347 26.58 -3.41 -9.09
N SER A 348 27.50 -3.34 -10.05
CA SER A 348 28.63 -2.39 -9.95
C SER A 348 28.14 -0.93 -9.90
N PHE A 349 28.78 -0.09 -9.08
CA PHE A 349 28.48 1.35 -8.95
C PHE A 349 28.49 2.09 -10.29
N LYS A 350 29.33 1.66 -11.26
CA LYS A 350 29.34 2.23 -12.62
C LYS A 350 28.01 2.00 -13.33
N ILE A 351 27.49 0.77 -13.25
CA ILE A 351 26.19 0.42 -13.86
C ILE A 351 25.06 1.17 -13.17
N ILE A 352 25.10 1.29 -11.84
CA ILE A 352 24.10 2.05 -11.06
C ILE A 352 24.14 3.54 -11.44
N GLY A 353 25.32 4.13 -11.52
CA GLY A 353 25.49 5.54 -11.90
C GLY A 353 25.00 5.83 -13.32
N VAL A 354 25.43 5.03 -14.29
CA VAL A 354 24.98 5.15 -15.69
C VAL A 354 23.49 4.89 -15.80
N GLY A 355 22.99 3.83 -15.16
CA GLY A 355 21.56 3.51 -15.12
C GLY A 355 20.70 4.61 -14.53
N SER A 356 21.15 5.23 -13.44
CA SER A 356 20.47 6.38 -12.82
C SER A 356 20.43 7.59 -13.76
N LEU A 357 21.54 7.92 -14.41
CA LEU A 357 21.58 9.00 -15.39
C LEU A 357 20.67 8.74 -16.58
N VAL A 358 20.69 7.53 -17.13
CA VAL A 358 19.80 7.13 -18.23
C VAL A 358 18.33 7.20 -17.79
N CYS A 359 17.99 6.68 -16.63
CA CYS A 359 16.61 6.71 -16.12
C CYS A 359 16.14 8.17 -15.88
N ILE A 360 16.98 9.02 -15.31
CA ILE A 360 16.69 10.46 -15.12
C ILE A 360 16.48 11.13 -16.48
N LEU A 361 17.33 10.83 -17.47
CA LEU A 361 17.19 11.38 -18.82
C LEU A 361 15.87 10.93 -19.48
N VAL A 362 15.54 9.65 -19.41
CA VAL A 362 14.27 9.11 -19.95
C VAL A 362 13.07 9.73 -19.23
N THR A 363 13.13 9.90 -17.91
CA THR A 363 12.09 10.55 -17.13
C THR A 363 11.95 12.02 -17.51
N PHE A 364 13.06 12.72 -17.75
CA PHE A 364 13.06 14.08 -18.25
C PHE A 364 12.39 14.19 -19.63
N LEU A 365 12.73 13.31 -20.57
CA LEU A 365 12.11 13.28 -21.91
C LEU A 365 10.61 12.96 -21.81
N PHE A 366 10.22 12.05 -20.92
CA PHE A 366 8.83 11.75 -20.65
C PHE A 366 8.07 12.98 -20.11
N PHE A 367 8.65 13.73 -19.19
CA PHE A 367 8.04 14.97 -18.72
C PHE A 367 7.98 16.03 -19.83
N TRP A 368 9.06 16.21 -20.56
CA TRP A 368 9.14 17.25 -21.58
C TRP A 368 8.12 17.05 -22.71
N PHE A 369 8.06 15.84 -23.29
CA PHE A 369 7.18 15.56 -24.43
C PHE A 369 5.84 14.96 -24.05
N GLY A 370 5.76 14.20 -22.97
CA GLY A 370 4.56 13.44 -22.60
C GLY A 370 3.63 14.14 -21.62
N VAL A 371 4.12 15.11 -20.86
CA VAL A 371 3.37 15.71 -19.74
C VAL A 371 3.30 17.24 -19.81
N MET A 372 4.35 17.91 -20.31
CA MET A 372 4.50 19.36 -20.26
C MET A 372 4.47 20.02 -21.64
N ASP A 373 3.90 19.34 -22.62
CA ASP A 373 3.66 19.84 -23.98
C ASP A 373 4.85 20.58 -24.62
N GLY A 374 6.06 20.08 -24.39
CA GLY A 374 7.30 20.65 -24.96
C GLY A 374 7.89 21.83 -24.18
N ASN A 375 7.36 22.19 -23.01
CA ASN A 375 7.95 23.25 -22.19
C ASN A 375 9.19 22.77 -21.44
N LEU A 376 10.37 23.20 -21.93
CA LEU A 376 11.66 22.80 -21.40
C LEU A 376 11.87 23.23 -19.94
N LEU A 377 11.46 24.44 -19.58
CA LEU A 377 11.66 25.00 -18.24
C LEU A 377 10.92 24.17 -17.19
N PHE A 378 9.64 23.88 -17.45
CA PHE A 378 8.83 23.07 -16.55
C PHE A 378 9.37 21.64 -16.43
N ALA A 379 9.83 21.04 -17.53
CA ALA A 379 10.42 19.71 -17.53
C ALA A 379 11.72 19.64 -16.72
N VAL A 380 12.59 20.65 -16.82
CA VAL A 380 13.83 20.73 -16.03
C VAL A 380 13.52 20.86 -14.54
N ILE A 381 12.58 21.73 -14.16
CA ILE A 381 12.19 21.90 -12.76
C ILE A 381 11.56 20.60 -12.23
N ALA A 382 10.69 19.96 -13.01
CA ALA A 382 10.05 18.72 -12.63
C ALA A 382 11.04 17.59 -12.37
N ILE A 383 12.02 17.39 -13.27
CA ILE A 383 13.00 16.32 -13.08
C ILE A 383 13.93 16.58 -11.90
N LEU A 384 14.30 17.82 -11.64
CA LEU A 384 15.10 18.19 -10.48
C LEU A 384 14.34 17.90 -9.18
N LEU A 385 13.06 18.29 -9.11
CA LEU A 385 12.20 17.99 -7.96
C LEU A 385 12.06 16.50 -7.75
N VAL A 386 11.71 15.77 -8.80
CA VAL A 386 11.50 14.30 -8.73
C VAL A 386 12.79 13.59 -8.30
N ALA A 387 13.93 13.92 -8.89
CA ALA A 387 15.21 13.28 -8.56
C ALA A 387 15.61 13.52 -7.10
N VAL A 388 15.50 14.76 -6.61
CA VAL A 388 15.86 15.11 -5.22
C VAL A 388 14.88 14.45 -4.23
N ILE A 389 13.59 14.61 -4.46
CA ILE A 389 12.58 14.08 -3.52
C ILE A 389 12.61 12.54 -3.51
N ALA A 390 12.68 11.89 -4.69
CA ALA A 390 12.77 10.44 -4.77
C ALA A 390 14.01 9.91 -4.04
N PHE A 391 15.18 10.53 -4.22
CA PHE A 391 16.40 10.11 -3.54
C PHE A 391 16.28 10.21 -2.01
N LEU A 392 15.76 11.33 -1.50
CA LEU A 392 15.55 11.52 -0.06
C LEU A 392 14.53 10.53 0.49
N PHE A 393 13.42 10.36 -0.20
CA PHE A 393 12.32 9.55 0.29
C PHE A 393 12.58 8.04 0.18
N THR A 394 13.40 7.58 -0.75
CA THR A 394 13.80 6.17 -0.83
C THR A 394 14.56 5.74 0.42
N THR A 395 15.44 6.58 0.96
CA THR A 395 16.15 6.29 2.22
C THR A 395 15.24 6.30 3.43
N VAL A 396 14.29 7.24 3.49
CA VAL A 396 13.29 7.29 4.57
C VAL A 396 12.39 6.06 4.56
N ALA A 397 11.92 5.65 3.38
CA ALA A 397 11.08 4.47 3.22
C ALA A 397 11.81 3.20 3.62
N ALA A 398 13.06 3.02 3.18
CA ALA A 398 13.89 1.87 3.55
C ALA A 398 14.08 1.78 5.08
N ASN A 399 14.34 2.90 5.74
CA ASN A 399 14.48 2.94 7.19
C ASN A 399 13.16 2.66 7.92
N ALA A 400 12.05 3.24 7.47
CA ALA A 400 10.73 3.01 8.07
C ALA A 400 10.34 1.52 8.01
N ILE A 401 10.53 0.87 6.87
CA ILE A 401 10.27 -0.56 6.71
C ILE A 401 11.22 -1.40 7.58
N ALA A 402 12.49 -1.07 7.64
CA ALA A 402 13.45 -1.80 8.45
C ALA A 402 13.09 -1.81 9.95
N ILE A 403 12.49 -0.71 10.45
CA ILE A 403 12.13 -0.56 11.87
C ILE A 403 10.70 -1.04 12.13
N VAL A 404 9.73 -0.59 11.35
CA VAL A 404 8.29 -0.75 11.65
C VAL A 404 7.65 -1.83 10.80
N GLY A 405 8.22 -2.18 9.64
CA GLY A 405 7.65 -3.13 8.68
C GLY A 405 6.50 -2.55 7.86
N SER A 406 6.27 -1.24 7.89
CA SER A 406 5.25 -0.58 7.08
C SER A 406 5.84 0.57 6.28
N ASN A 407 5.39 0.72 5.04
CA ASN A 407 5.84 1.77 4.15
C ASN A 407 4.97 3.03 4.33
N PRO A 408 5.54 4.20 4.68
CA PRO A 408 4.79 5.44 4.90
C PRO A 408 4.37 6.14 3.59
N VAL A 409 3.97 5.37 2.58
CA VAL A 409 3.73 5.83 1.20
C VAL A 409 2.70 6.96 1.15
N SER A 410 1.54 6.81 1.80
CA SER A 410 0.44 7.77 1.67
C SER A 410 0.78 9.18 2.15
N GLY A 411 1.41 9.30 3.32
CA GLY A 411 1.82 10.59 3.89
C GLY A 411 2.91 11.28 3.07
N MET A 412 3.93 10.52 2.67
CA MET A 412 5.04 11.04 1.88
C MET A 412 4.60 11.43 0.47
N THR A 413 3.64 10.73 -0.11
CA THR A 413 3.06 11.05 -1.41
C THR A 413 2.30 12.38 -1.36
N LEU A 414 1.44 12.56 -0.36
CA LEU A 414 0.70 13.81 -0.20
C LEU A 414 1.65 15.00 -0.03
N MET A 415 2.72 14.83 0.76
CA MET A 415 3.79 15.83 0.90
C MET A 415 4.46 16.16 -0.43
N THR A 416 4.79 15.13 -1.22
CA THR A 416 5.37 15.32 -2.55
C THR A 416 4.45 16.15 -3.44
N LEU A 417 3.16 15.82 -3.46
CA LEU A 417 2.18 16.54 -4.27
C LEU A 417 2.03 18.00 -3.83
N ILE A 418 1.93 18.26 -2.53
CA ILE A 418 1.84 19.65 -2.01
C ILE A 418 3.09 20.42 -2.41
N PHE A 419 4.26 19.88 -2.16
CA PHE A 419 5.52 20.55 -2.45
C PHE A 419 5.73 20.78 -3.96
N ALA A 420 5.50 19.76 -4.78
CA ALA A 420 5.58 19.87 -6.22
C ALA A 420 4.58 20.90 -6.77
N SER A 421 3.35 20.90 -6.28
CA SER A 421 2.31 21.84 -6.69
C SER A 421 2.69 23.29 -6.36
N VAL A 422 3.16 23.55 -5.13
CA VAL A 422 3.58 24.90 -4.72
C VAL A 422 4.73 25.41 -5.60
N VAL A 423 5.73 24.57 -5.86
CA VAL A 423 6.86 24.97 -6.71
C VAL A 423 6.41 25.19 -8.15
N MET A 424 5.60 24.30 -8.73
CA MET A 424 5.12 24.43 -10.10
C MET A 424 4.23 25.67 -10.28
N VAL A 425 3.38 26.00 -9.31
CA VAL A 425 2.58 27.23 -9.31
C VAL A 425 3.47 28.47 -9.23
N ALA A 426 4.51 28.43 -8.41
CA ALA A 426 5.46 29.56 -8.28
C ALA A 426 6.20 29.86 -9.58
N VAL A 427 6.44 28.85 -10.42
CA VAL A 427 7.07 29.03 -11.74
C VAL A 427 6.07 29.26 -12.88
N GLY A 428 4.76 29.33 -12.55
CA GLY A 428 3.70 29.70 -13.49
C GLY A 428 2.92 28.53 -14.10
N LEU A 429 3.19 27.27 -13.74
CA LEU A 429 2.40 26.13 -14.20
C LEU A 429 1.18 25.93 -13.29
N LYS A 430 0.00 26.27 -13.81
CA LYS A 430 -1.29 26.26 -13.11
C LYS A 430 -2.34 25.52 -13.93
N GLY A 431 -3.49 25.28 -13.31
CA GLY A 431 -4.66 24.72 -13.99
C GLY A 431 -4.54 23.21 -14.27
N PRO A 432 -5.36 22.68 -15.18
CA PRO A 432 -5.44 21.26 -15.48
C PRO A 432 -4.12 20.62 -15.92
N GLY A 433 -3.33 21.32 -16.75
CA GLY A 433 -1.99 20.87 -17.15
C GLY A 433 -1.03 20.78 -15.97
N GLY A 434 -1.09 21.74 -15.05
CA GLY A 434 -0.31 21.72 -13.81
C GLY A 434 -0.70 20.57 -12.88
N MET A 435 -1.99 20.32 -12.73
CA MET A 435 -2.50 19.20 -11.93
C MET A 435 -2.04 17.85 -12.49
N LEU A 436 -2.17 17.66 -13.81
CA LEU A 436 -1.70 16.45 -14.48
C LEU A 436 -0.19 16.24 -14.25
N ALA A 437 0.61 17.30 -14.44
CA ALA A 437 2.04 17.25 -14.22
C ALA A 437 2.39 16.86 -12.79
N ALA A 438 1.79 17.50 -11.79
CA ALA A 438 2.06 17.22 -10.39
C ALA A 438 1.64 15.80 -9.98
N LEU A 439 0.49 15.29 -10.48
CA LEU A 439 0.05 13.92 -10.22
C LEU A 439 0.98 12.88 -10.83
N ILE A 440 1.47 13.10 -12.04
CA ILE A 440 2.45 12.21 -12.67
C ILE A 440 3.80 12.27 -11.94
N MET A 441 4.28 13.45 -11.57
CA MET A 441 5.49 13.60 -10.74
C MET A 441 5.32 12.87 -9.40
N GLY A 442 4.18 13.06 -8.74
CA GLY A 442 3.82 12.35 -7.51
C GLY A 442 3.80 10.84 -7.70
N GLY A 443 3.25 10.35 -8.81
CA GLY A 443 3.24 8.93 -9.16
C GLY A 443 4.65 8.34 -9.33
N VAL A 444 5.55 9.06 -9.99
CA VAL A 444 6.96 8.66 -10.15
C VAL A 444 7.65 8.58 -8.78
N VAL A 445 7.56 9.63 -7.97
CA VAL A 445 8.20 9.67 -6.63
C VAL A 445 7.59 8.63 -5.70
N CYS A 446 6.28 8.50 -5.69
CA CYS A 446 5.56 7.55 -4.85
C CYS A 446 5.95 6.11 -5.17
N THR A 447 6.05 5.77 -6.45
CA THR A 447 6.49 4.44 -6.87
C THR A 447 7.97 4.21 -6.53
N ALA A 448 8.82 5.23 -6.65
CA ALA A 448 10.23 5.12 -6.29
C ALA A 448 10.40 4.79 -4.80
N LEU A 449 9.77 5.55 -3.92
CA LEU A 449 9.87 5.33 -2.47
C LEU A 449 9.23 4.00 -2.04
N SER A 450 8.13 3.61 -2.68
CA SER A 450 7.43 2.37 -2.35
C SER A 450 8.24 1.14 -2.76
N VAL A 451 8.79 1.16 -3.98
CA VAL A 451 9.65 0.07 -4.47
C VAL A 451 10.94 -0.04 -3.66
N ALA A 452 11.57 1.09 -3.32
CA ALA A 452 12.77 1.07 -2.48
C ALA A 452 12.49 0.46 -1.10
N GLY A 453 11.38 0.84 -0.47
CA GLY A 453 10.99 0.31 0.82
C GLY A 453 10.73 -1.20 0.81
N SER A 454 9.99 -1.71 -0.17
CA SER A 454 9.77 -3.15 -0.32
C SER A 454 11.06 -3.88 -0.69
N PHE A 455 11.89 -3.30 -1.54
CA PHE A 455 13.10 -3.97 -2.03
C PHE A 455 14.16 -4.17 -0.94
N ILE A 456 14.29 -3.26 0.04
CA ILE A 456 15.22 -3.48 1.15
C ILE A 456 14.81 -4.69 2.01
N THR A 457 13.52 -4.99 2.11
CA THR A 457 12.97 -6.19 2.74
C THR A 457 13.42 -7.45 2.00
N ASP A 458 13.28 -7.48 0.67
CA ASP A 458 13.72 -8.61 -0.14
C ASP A 458 15.23 -8.85 -0.06
N LEU A 459 16.02 -7.78 -0.05
CA LEU A 459 17.48 -7.87 0.09
C LEU A 459 17.88 -8.38 1.47
N LYS A 460 17.10 -8.06 2.52
CA LYS A 460 17.32 -8.62 3.86
C LYS A 460 16.98 -10.11 3.93
N ILE A 461 15.90 -10.54 3.28
CA ILE A 461 15.57 -11.97 3.13
C ILE A 461 16.73 -12.69 2.42
N GLY A 462 17.20 -12.13 1.30
CA GLY A 462 18.32 -12.67 0.56
C GLY A 462 19.61 -12.77 1.38
N TYR A 463 19.89 -11.79 2.21
CA TYR A 463 21.04 -11.78 3.10
C TYR A 463 20.97 -12.91 4.14
N TRP A 464 19.82 -13.10 4.80
CA TRP A 464 19.65 -14.17 5.77
C TRP A 464 19.74 -15.57 5.14
N LEU A 465 19.21 -15.72 3.93
CA LEU A 465 19.18 -17.01 3.23
C LEU A 465 20.45 -17.28 2.41
N GLY A 466 21.20 -16.24 2.04
CA GLY A 466 22.46 -16.33 1.30
C GLY A 466 22.28 -16.35 -0.22
N THR A 467 21.26 -15.65 -0.74
CA THR A 467 21.13 -15.40 -2.18
C THR A 467 22.16 -14.38 -2.66
N THR A 468 22.39 -14.34 -3.97
CA THR A 468 23.29 -13.37 -4.61
C THR A 468 22.56 -12.04 -4.79
N PRO A 469 22.95 -10.94 -4.09
CA PRO A 469 22.27 -9.66 -4.19
C PRO A 469 22.14 -9.16 -5.63
N LYS A 470 23.22 -9.23 -6.42
CA LYS A 470 23.24 -8.85 -7.84
C LYS A 470 22.13 -9.52 -8.65
N LYS A 471 21.77 -10.78 -8.34
CA LYS A 471 20.69 -11.49 -9.04
C LYS A 471 19.32 -10.94 -8.62
N GLN A 472 19.08 -10.72 -7.33
CA GLN A 472 17.84 -10.08 -6.85
C GLN A 472 17.69 -8.69 -7.45
N GLU A 473 18.75 -7.87 -7.39
CA GLU A 473 18.79 -6.51 -7.93
C GLU A 473 18.45 -6.48 -9.42
N SER A 474 19.11 -7.33 -10.23
CA SER A 474 18.92 -7.35 -11.67
C SER A 474 17.51 -7.78 -12.08
N TRP A 475 16.93 -8.77 -11.42
CA TRP A 475 15.60 -9.29 -11.77
C TRP A 475 14.46 -8.49 -11.12
N LYS A 476 14.77 -7.65 -10.14
CA LYS A 476 13.81 -6.70 -9.58
C LYS A 476 13.29 -5.71 -10.62
N PHE A 477 14.14 -5.29 -11.57
CA PHE A 477 13.73 -4.43 -12.68
C PHE A 477 12.63 -5.07 -13.53
N LEU A 478 12.76 -6.36 -13.84
CA LEU A 478 11.74 -7.07 -14.61
C LEU A 478 10.40 -7.12 -13.84
N GLY A 479 10.43 -7.49 -12.56
CA GLY A 479 9.23 -7.51 -11.72
C GLY A 479 8.56 -6.15 -11.66
N THR A 480 9.33 -5.08 -11.55
CA THR A 480 8.84 -3.69 -11.54
C THR A 480 8.15 -3.30 -12.84
N LEU A 481 8.74 -3.62 -13.99
CA LEU A 481 8.13 -3.33 -15.31
C LEU A 481 6.85 -4.12 -15.53
N VAL A 482 6.83 -5.40 -15.18
CA VAL A 482 5.64 -6.26 -15.28
C VAL A 482 4.53 -5.75 -14.37
N SER A 483 4.85 -5.39 -13.13
CA SER A 483 3.88 -4.84 -12.18
C SER A 483 3.34 -3.47 -12.62
N ALA A 484 4.18 -2.61 -13.21
CA ALA A 484 3.76 -1.33 -13.76
C ALA A 484 2.75 -1.49 -14.92
N ALA A 485 2.99 -2.46 -15.80
CA ALA A 485 2.06 -2.79 -16.88
C ALA A 485 0.74 -3.35 -16.33
N ALA A 486 0.83 -4.28 -15.37
CA ALA A 486 -0.35 -4.90 -14.76
C ALA A 486 -1.21 -3.87 -14.02
N VAL A 487 -0.62 -2.99 -13.18
CA VAL A 487 -1.38 -1.97 -12.45
C VAL A 487 -2.02 -0.95 -13.40
N GLY A 488 -1.32 -0.56 -14.46
CA GLY A 488 -1.87 0.35 -15.47
C GLY A 488 -3.11 -0.24 -16.15
N GLY A 489 -3.05 -1.50 -16.57
CA GLY A 489 -4.18 -2.20 -17.19
C GLY A 489 -5.36 -2.38 -16.23
N VAL A 490 -5.09 -2.81 -14.99
CA VAL A 490 -6.15 -2.99 -13.97
C VAL A 490 -6.78 -1.67 -13.57
N MET A 491 -6.00 -0.61 -13.43
CA MET A 491 -6.53 0.73 -13.12
C MET A 491 -7.49 1.24 -14.20
N MET A 492 -7.13 1.07 -15.48
CA MET A 492 -8.02 1.42 -16.58
C MET A 492 -9.30 0.57 -16.59
N LEU A 493 -9.16 -0.75 -16.42
CA LEU A 493 -10.30 -1.66 -16.31
C LEU A 493 -11.26 -1.24 -15.18
N LEU A 494 -10.74 -0.94 -14.00
CA LEU A 494 -11.55 -0.57 -12.85
C LEU A 494 -12.21 0.80 -13.02
N ASN A 495 -11.55 1.74 -13.70
CA ASN A 495 -12.16 3.03 -14.03
C ASN A 495 -13.29 2.88 -15.05
N GLU A 496 -13.11 2.07 -16.09
CA GLU A 496 -14.15 1.79 -17.09
C GLU A 496 -15.35 1.04 -16.48
N THR A 497 -15.11 0.13 -15.55
CA THR A 497 -16.14 -0.72 -14.94
C THR A 497 -16.92 -0.01 -13.84
N TYR A 498 -16.24 0.71 -12.95
CA TYR A 498 -16.84 1.30 -11.74
C TYR A 498 -16.82 2.83 -11.74
N GLY A 499 -15.83 3.46 -12.40
CA GLY A 499 -15.59 4.90 -12.36
C GLY A 499 -15.10 5.38 -10.99
N PHE A 500 -13.95 6.01 -10.95
CA PHE A 500 -13.43 6.57 -9.67
C PHE A 500 -14.12 7.85 -9.25
N ALA A 501 -14.65 8.61 -10.22
CA ALA A 501 -15.40 9.84 -9.97
C ALA A 501 -16.82 9.59 -9.45
N SER A 502 -17.46 8.49 -9.86
CA SER A 502 -18.83 8.14 -9.46
C SER A 502 -18.95 7.73 -7.99
N GLY A 503 -17.84 7.36 -7.35
CA GLY A 503 -17.80 6.85 -5.98
C GLY A 503 -18.19 5.38 -5.82
N SER A 504 -18.47 4.68 -6.93
CA SER A 504 -18.74 3.23 -6.91
C SER A 504 -17.53 2.43 -6.43
N LEU A 505 -16.33 2.90 -6.74
CA LEU A 505 -15.09 2.43 -6.12
C LEU A 505 -14.48 3.59 -5.33
N ALA A 506 -14.28 3.40 -4.03
CA ALA A 506 -14.00 4.49 -3.09
C ALA A 506 -12.71 5.28 -3.42
N ALA A 507 -11.68 4.62 -3.93
CA ALA A 507 -10.35 5.19 -4.25
C ALA A 507 -9.90 6.27 -3.23
N PRO A 508 -9.86 5.96 -1.90
CA PRO A 508 -9.80 6.98 -0.85
C PRO A 508 -8.56 7.86 -0.97
N GLN A 509 -7.39 7.26 -1.20
CA GLN A 509 -6.12 8.01 -1.31
C GLN A 509 -6.11 8.94 -2.53
N ALA A 510 -6.55 8.46 -3.69
CA ALA A 510 -6.62 9.26 -4.91
C ALA A 510 -7.61 10.43 -4.78
N ASN A 511 -8.74 10.22 -4.10
CA ASN A 511 -9.67 11.28 -3.77
C ASN A 511 -9.04 12.35 -2.85
N ALA A 512 -8.21 11.94 -1.87
CA ALA A 512 -7.47 12.88 -1.03
C ALA A 512 -6.47 13.69 -1.86
N MET A 513 -5.76 13.05 -2.78
CA MET A 513 -4.79 13.73 -3.66
C MET A 513 -5.49 14.74 -4.58
N ALA A 514 -6.61 14.36 -5.19
CA ALA A 514 -7.42 15.27 -6.01
C ALA A 514 -7.93 16.47 -5.21
N ALA A 515 -8.43 16.25 -3.99
CA ALA A 515 -8.95 17.29 -3.12
C ALA A 515 -7.90 18.31 -2.65
N VAL A 516 -6.64 17.92 -2.60
CA VAL A 516 -5.53 18.82 -2.24
C VAL A 516 -4.98 19.56 -3.46
N ILE A 517 -4.83 18.86 -4.59
CA ILE A 517 -4.14 19.43 -5.75
C ILE A 517 -4.98 20.47 -6.50
N ASP A 518 -6.29 20.25 -6.57
CA ASP A 518 -7.22 21.14 -7.29
C ASP A 518 -7.16 22.58 -6.75
N PRO A 519 -7.39 22.84 -5.45
CA PRO A 519 -7.29 24.20 -4.93
C PRO A 519 -5.88 24.80 -4.98
N LEU A 520 -4.84 23.99 -4.83
CA LEU A 520 -3.46 24.46 -4.93
C LEU A 520 -3.10 24.96 -6.33
N MET A 521 -3.60 24.30 -7.37
CA MET A 521 -3.25 24.58 -8.75
C MET A 521 -4.18 25.58 -9.46
N ASN A 522 -5.46 25.60 -9.08
CA ASN A 522 -6.45 26.48 -9.70
C ASN A 522 -6.73 27.75 -8.91
N GLY A 523 -6.18 27.87 -7.69
CA GLY A 523 -6.47 29.00 -6.81
C GLY A 523 -7.93 29.06 -6.36
N VAL A 524 -8.70 27.98 -6.53
CA VAL A 524 -10.04 27.83 -6.01
C VAL A 524 -9.95 27.72 -4.50
N GLY A 525 -10.93 28.24 -3.77
CA GLY A 525 -10.94 28.16 -2.32
C GLY A 525 -10.74 26.72 -1.84
N ALA A 526 -9.88 26.54 -0.85
CA ALA A 526 -9.71 25.26 -0.16
C ALA A 526 -10.15 25.39 1.29
N PRO A 527 -10.60 24.32 1.93
CA PRO A 527 -10.97 24.35 3.33
C PRO A 527 -9.72 24.40 4.24
N TRP A 528 -8.92 25.46 4.08
CA TRP A 528 -7.65 25.63 4.81
C TRP A 528 -7.81 25.57 6.31
N VAL A 529 -8.95 26.06 6.83
CA VAL A 529 -9.27 25.99 8.25
C VAL A 529 -9.42 24.53 8.70
N LEU A 530 -10.12 23.71 7.92
CA LEU A 530 -10.31 22.30 8.22
C LEU A 530 -8.98 21.53 8.11
N TYR A 531 -8.17 21.84 7.09
CA TYR A 531 -6.81 21.28 6.98
C TYR A 531 -5.94 21.69 8.16
N GLY A 532 -6.03 22.96 8.62
CA GLY A 532 -5.32 23.46 9.79
C GLY A 532 -5.73 22.76 11.08
N ILE A 533 -7.02 22.52 11.29
CA ILE A 533 -7.53 21.75 12.43
C ILE A 533 -6.97 20.33 12.43
N GLY A 534 -6.97 19.66 11.27
CA GLY A 534 -6.38 18.33 11.12
C GLY A 534 -4.89 18.30 11.41
N ALA A 535 -4.16 19.29 10.91
CA ALA A 535 -2.73 19.45 11.16
C ALA A 535 -2.41 19.65 12.64
N LEU A 536 -3.17 20.53 13.33
CA LEU A 536 -3.04 20.74 14.76
C LEU A 536 -3.34 19.46 15.55
N LEU A 537 -4.40 18.75 15.17
CA LEU A 537 -4.74 17.46 15.79
C LEU A 537 -3.60 16.45 15.65
N ALA A 538 -2.96 16.35 14.47
CA ALA A 538 -1.82 15.46 14.26
C ALA A 538 -0.62 15.82 15.15
N ILE A 539 -0.35 17.10 15.39
CA ILE A 539 0.69 17.57 16.32
C ILE A 539 0.35 17.13 17.75
N VAL A 540 -0.89 17.36 18.18
CA VAL A 540 -1.36 16.97 19.53
C VAL A 540 -1.27 15.46 19.72
N LEU A 541 -1.75 14.66 18.76
CA LEU A 541 -1.65 13.20 18.83
C LEU A 541 -0.19 12.73 18.91
N THR A 542 0.70 13.37 18.16
CA THR A 542 2.13 13.05 18.19
C THR A 542 2.75 13.38 19.53
N TYR A 543 2.36 14.48 20.16
CA TYR A 543 2.79 14.84 21.52
C TYR A 543 2.41 13.77 22.54
N PHE A 544 1.19 13.23 22.45
CA PHE A 544 0.72 12.12 23.29
C PHE A 544 1.24 10.72 22.85
N LYS A 545 2.16 10.66 21.89
CA LYS A 545 2.73 9.43 21.35
C LYS A 545 1.69 8.49 20.69
N ILE A 546 0.57 9.05 20.25
CA ILE A 546 -0.44 8.34 19.46
C ILE A 546 0.00 8.40 17.99
N PRO A 547 -0.11 7.29 17.21
CA PRO A 547 0.24 7.28 15.80
C PRO A 547 -0.67 8.20 14.98
N ALA A 548 -0.25 9.45 14.79
CA ALA A 548 -1.06 10.49 14.15
C ALA A 548 -1.49 10.10 12.72
N LEU A 549 -0.62 9.42 11.96
CA LEU A 549 -0.95 8.97 10.61
C LEU A 549 -2.08 7.94 10.61
N ALA A 550 -2.04 6.93 11.49
CA ALA A 550 -3.09 5.92 11.59
C ALA A 550 -4.44 6.52 11.99
N PHE A 551 -4.43 7.43 12.95
CA PHE A 551 -5.63 8.14 13.38
C PHE A 551 -6.21 9.02 12.25
N ALA A 552 -5.37 9.80 11.57
CA ALA A 552 -5.79 10.68 10.48
C ALA A 552 -6.29 9.88 9.25
N LEU A 553 -5.68 8.72 8.94
CA LEU A 553 -6.22 7.79 7.94
C LEU A 553 -7.63 7.34 8.31
N GLY A 554 -7.86 7.00 9.58
CA GLY A 554 -9.19 6.65 10.05
C GLY A 554 -10.21 7.78 9.89
N MET A 555 -9.80 9.02 10.09
CA MET A 555 -10.66 10.20 9.87
C MET A 555 -11.02 10.40 8.39
N PHE A 556 -10.17 9.95 7.49
CA PHE A 556 -10.33 10.14 6.05
C PHE A 556 -11.05 8.98 5.35
N ILE A 557 -10.75 7.75 5.76
CA ILE A 557 -11.35 6.54 5.19
C ILE A 557 -12.78 6.37 5.71
N PRO A 558 -13.76 5.97 4.89
CA PRO A 558 -15.13 5.73 5.33
C PRO A 558 -15.24 4.74 6.49
N LEU A 559 -16.20 4.95 7.39
CA LEU A 559 -16.40 4.17 8.62
C LEU A 559 -16.55 2.66 8.34
N GLU A 560 -17.30 2.33 7.30
CA GLU A 560 -17.58 0.94 6.90
C GLU A 560 -16.32 0.12 6.63
N LEU A 561 -15.24 0.74 6.20
CA LEU A 561 -13.96 0.06 5.91
C LEU A 561 -13.05 -0.06 7.14
N ASN A 562 -13.24 0.81 8.14
CA ASN A 562 -12.40 0.85 9.34
C ASN A 562 -12.89 -0.09 10.46
N VAL A 563 -14.19 -0.29 10.57
CA VAL A 563 -14.78 -1.18 11.59
C VAL A 563 -14.33 -2.64 11.43
N PRO A 564 -14.32 -3.25 10.22
CA PRO A 564 -13.86 -4.64 10.06
C PRO A 564 -12.39 -4.83 10.40
N LEU A 565 -11.56 -3.78 10.32
CA LEU A 565 -10.16 -3.88 10.76
C LEU A 565 -10.07 -4.19 12.25
N VAL A 566 -10.95 -3.58 13.07
CA VAL A 566 -11.02 -3.89 14.51
C VAL A 566 -11.51 -5.32 14.75
N VAL A 567 -12.49 -5.79 13.97
CA VAL A 567 -12.97 -7.17 14.08
C VAL A 567 -11.84 -8.15 13.78
N GLY A 568 -11.11 -7.96 12.67
CA GLY A 568 -9.95 -8.78 12.32
C GLY A 568 -8.84 -8.72 13.38
N GLY A 569 -8.53 -7.52 13.85
CA GLY A 569 -7.54 -7.31 14.92
C GLY A 569 -7.94 -7.95 16.25
N ALA A 570 -9.23 -7.91 16.60
CA ALA A 570 -9.75 -8.58 17.79
C ALA A 570 -9.64 -10.10 17.68
N ILE A 571 -9.90 -10.67 16.51
CA ILE A 571 -9.68 -12.10 16.23
C ILE A 571 -8.21 -12.45 16.41
N ASN A 572 -7.28 -11.64 15.88
CA ASN A 572 -5.84 -11.84 16.05
C ASN A 572 -5.48 -11.87 17.54
N TRP A 573 -5.85 -10.83 18.29
CA TRP A 573 -5.60 -10.75 19.72
C TRP A 573 -6.17 -11.95 20.48
N TRP A 574 -7.42 -12.33 20.19
CA TRP A 574 -8.08 -13.44 20.86
C TRP A 574 -7.41 -14.79 20.59
N ILE A 575 -6.98 -15.03 19.34
CA ILE A 575 -6.31 -16.28 18.94
C ILE A 575 -4.92 -16.38 19.59
N THR A 576 -4.18 -15.27 19.63
CA THR A 576 -2.78 -15.23 20.09
C THR A 576 -2.63 -15.09 21.61
N SER A 577 -3.71 -14.81 22.35
CA SER A 577 -3.66 -14.59 23.80
C SER A 577 -4.35 -15.68 24.65
N ARG A 578 -5.06 -16.61 24.04
CA ARG A 578 -5.96 -17.52 24.77
C ARG A 578 -5.29 -18.73 25.41
N SER A 579 -4.18 -19.21 24.88
CA SER A 579 -3.45 -20.35 25.47
C SER A 579 -2.47 -19.88 26.54
N LYS A 580 -2.28 -20.69 27.57
CA LYS A 580 -1.19 -20.50 28.56
C LYS A 580 0.19 -20.83 27.97
N ASP A 581 0.22 -21.61 26.90
CA ASP A 581 1.44 -21.97 26.18
C ASP A 581 1.72 -20.95 25.07
N ALA A 582 2.85 -20.25 25.21
CA ALA A 582 3.29 -19.23 24.26
C ALA A 582 3.57 -19.81 22.85
N GLN A 583 4.05 -21.06 22.79
CA GLN A 583 4.33 -21.73 21.52
C GLN A 583 3.04 -22.01 20.73
N VAL A 584 1.99 -22.48 21.42
CA VAL A 584 0.67 -22.71 20.81
C VAL A 584 0.06 -21.40 20.31
N ASN A 585 0.20 -20.31 21.05
CA ASN A 585 -0.28 -18.99 20.62
C ASN A 585 0.46 -18.51 19.37
N LYS A 586 1.77 -18.72 19.31
CA LYS A 586 2.59 -18.39 18.14
C LYS A 586 2.17 -19.17 16.90
N GLU A 587 2.02 -20.49 17.01
CA GLU A 587 1.61 -21.36 15.89
C GLU A 587 0.21 -21.00 15.38
N ARG A 588 -0.72 -20.70 16.28
CA ARG A 588 -2.06 -20.22 15.91
C ARG A 588 -2.02 -18.86 15.24
N GLY A 589 -1.17 -17.95 15.70
CA GLY A 589 -0.95 -16.64 15.10
C GLY A 589 -0.40 -16.75 13.68
N GLU A 590 0.62 -17.57 13.47
CA GLU A 590 1.19 -17.86 12.16
C GLU A 590 0.14 -18.45 11.21
N LYS A 591 -0.62 -19.43 11.65
CA LYS A 591 -1.71 -20.02 10.87
C LYS A 591 -2.83 -19.03 10.56
N GLY A 592 -3.19 -18.17 11.51
CA GLY A 592 -4.13 -17.08 11.29
C GLY A 592 -3.65 -16.09 10.24
N THR A 593 -2.36 -15.78 10.23
CA THR A 593 -1.75 -14.94 9.19
C THR A 593 -1.85 -15.55 7.80
N LEU A 594 -1.68 -16.89 7.68
CA LEU A 594 -1.86 -17.60 6.41
C LEU A 594 -3.31 -17.51 5.91
N ILE A 595 -4.28 -17.72 6.82
CA ILE A 595 -5.71 -17.64 6.50
C ILE A 595 -6.08 -16.21 6.10
N ALA A 596 -5.62 -15.21 6.84
CA ALA A 596 -5.85 -13.80 6.54
C ALA A 596 -5.26 -13.41 5.17
N SER A 597 -4.03 -13.84 4.88
CA SER A 597 -3.40 -13.63 3.57
C SER A 597 -4.16 -14.30 2.44
N GLY A 598 -4.71 -15.50 2.69
CA GLY A 598 -5.61 -16.19 1.77
C GLY A 598 -6.87 -15.37 1.49
N PHE A 599 -7.55 -14.88 2.51
CA PHE A 599 -8.74 -14.03 2.36
C PHE A 599 -8.45 -12.76 1.56
N ILE A 600 -7.35 -12.09 1.84
CA ILE A 600 -6.92 -10.89 1.13
C ILE A 600 -6.68 -11.20 -0.35
N ALA A 601 -5.83 -12.19 -0.63
CA ALA A 601 -5.48 -12.54 -1.99
C ALA A 601 -6.69 -13.07 -2.78
N GLY A 602 -7.46 -13.97 -2.19
CA GLY A 602 -8.64 -14.58 -2.82
C GLY A 602 -9.73 -13.54 -3.08
N GLY A 603 -10.10 -12.75 -2.06
CA GLY A 603 -11.14 -11.73 -2.19
C GLY A 603 -10.77 -10.64 -3.19
N ALA A 604 -9.52 -10.15 -3.15
CA ALA A 604 -9.05 -9.15 -4.10
C ALA A 604 -8.98 -9.67 -5.55
N LEU A 605 -8.50 -10.89 -5.76
CA LEU A 605 -8.47 -11.52 -7.09
C LEU A 605 -9.88 -11.71 -7.65
N MET A 606 -10.80 -12.21 -6.85
CA MET A 606 -12.18 -12.40 -7.28
C MET A 606 -12.91 -11.08 -7.51
N GLY A 607 -12.53 -10.01 -6.82
CA GLY A 607 -12.97 -8.65 -7.12
C GLY A 607 -12.54 -8.19 -8.52
N VAL A 608 -11.32 -8.49 -8.94
CA VAL A 608 -10.86 -8.22 -10.32
C VAL A 608 -11.60 -9.10 -11.34
N VAL A 609 -11.83 -10.38 -11.02
CA VAL A 609 -12.62 -11.28 -11.89
C VAL A 609 -14.04 -10.75 -12.04
N SER A 610 -14.69 -10.28 -10.96
CA SER A 610 -16.00 -9.65 -11.02
C SER A 610 -15.99 -8.40 -11.90
N ALA A 611 -14.95 -7.56 -11.79
CA ALA A 611 -14.79 -6.40 -12.66
C ALA A 611 -14.66 -6.78 -14.14
N LEU A 612 -13.89 -7.83 -14.44
CA LEU A 612 -13.73 -8.35 -15.81
C LEU A 612 -15.06 -8.86 -16.39
N LEU A 613 -15.86 -9.58 -15.59
CA LEU A 613 -17.18 -10.05 -16.01
C LEU A 613 -18.12 -8.88 -16.35
N LYS A 614 -18.18 -7.88 -15.47
CA LYS A 614 -18.99 -6.67 -15.69
C LYS A 614 -18.51 -5.89 -16.91
N PHE A 615 -17.21 -5.73 -17.10
CA PHE A 615 -16.63 -5.09 -18.28
C PHE A 615 -16.99 -5.85 -19.57
N GLY A 616 -17.03 -7.19 -19.52
CA GLY A 616 -17.46 -8.05 -20.61
C GLY A 616 -18.98 -8.09 -20.85
N GLY A 617 -19.77 -7.29 -20.10
CA GLY A 617 -21.23 -7.25 -20.21
C GLY A 617 -21.92 -8.47 -19.60
N ILE A 618 -21.24 -9.26 -18.78
CA ILE A 618 -21.80 -10.42 -18.09
C ILE A 618 -22.31 -9.96 -16.72
N GLU A 619 -23.60 -9.65 -16.65
CA GLU A 619 -24.29 -9.31 -15.41
C GLU A 619 -25.06 -10.53 -14.90
N VAL A 620 -24.63 -11.06 -13.76
CA VAL A 620 -25.25 -12.24 -13.10
C VAL A 620 -25.89 -11.86 -11.75
N SER A 621 -26.07 -10.55 -11.51
CA SER A 621 -26.60 -10.04 -10.24
C SER A 621 -28.11 -10.32 -10.09
N ILE A 622 -28.53 -10.53 -8.85
CA ILE A 622 -29.94 -10.53 -8.46
C ILE A 622 -30.53 -9.14 -8.68
N ALA A 623 -31.87 -9.07 -8.84
CA ALA A 623 -32.59 -7.83 -9.12
C ALA A 623 -32.27 -6.70 -8.10
N ASP A 624 -32.19 -5.46 -8.58
CA ASP A 624 -31.88 -4.25 -7.78
C ASP A 624 -32.81 -4.06 -6.57
N SER A 625 -34.06 -4.55 -6.63
CA SER A 625 -35.01 -4.53 -5.52
C SER A 625 -34.54 -5.31 -4.28
N TRP A 626 -33.66 -6.29 -4.44
CA TRP A 626 -33.08 -7.04 -3.33
C TRP A 626 -31.99 -6.23 -2.59
N TRP A 627 -31.21 -5.44 -3.33
CA TRP A 627 -30.15 -4.61 -2.76
C TRP A 627 -30.66 -3.50 -1.84
N THR A 628 -31.83 -2.99 -2.14
CA THR A 628 -32.48 -1.96 -1.31
C THR A 628 -33.29 -2.56 -0.15
N ASN A 629 -33.40 -3.89 -0.08
CA ASN A 629 -34.14 -4.57 0.98
C ASN A 629 -33.29 -4.69 2.25
N PRO A 630 -33.77 -4.24 3.43
CA PRO A 630 -33.07 -4.40 4.70
C PRO A 630 -32.64 -5.85 5.04
N LEU A 631 -33.39 -6.85 4.54
CA LEU A 631 -33.04 -8.24 4.73
C LEU A 631 -31.70 -8.62 4.09
N SER A 632 -31.30 -8.00 2.98
CA SER A 632 -30.01 -8.23 2.34
C SER A 632 -28.83 -7.85 3.24
N GLU A 633 -28.99 -6.76 4.01
CA GLU A 633 -28.00 -6.32 4.99
C GLU A 633 -27.96 -7.23 6.23
N VAL A 634 -29.09 -7.75 6.68
CA VAL A 634 -29.13 -8.75 7.75
C VAL A 634 -28.46 -10.05 7.32
N CYS A 635 -28.71 -10.50 6.08
CA CYS A 635 -28.02 -11.65 5.49
C CYS A 635 -26.50 -11.45 5.47
N SER A 636 -26.03 -10.23 5.22
CA SER A 636 -24.60 -9.93 5.24
C SER A 636 -23.95 -10.16 6.61
N LEU A 637 -24.62 -9.76 7.70
CA LEU A 637 -24.12 -10.03 9.06
C LEU A 637 -24.07 -11.52 9.39
N ILE A 638 -25.07 -12.28 8.96
CA ILE A 638 -25.09 -13.74 9.17
C ILE A 638 -23.94 -14.40 8.41
N ALA A 639 -23.77 -14.03 7.13
CA ALA A 639 -22.67 -14.54 6.30
C ALA A 639 -21.30 -14.16 6.91
N TYR A 640 -21.16 -12.93 7.41
CA TYR A 640 -19.94 -12.46 8.06
C TYR A 640 -19.64 -13.22 9.36
N ALA A 641 -20.65 -13.49 10.18
CA ALA A 641 -20.51 -14.30 11.38
C ALA A 641 -20.06 -15.74 11.08
N LEU A 642 -20.58 -16.33 9.99
CA LEU A 642 -20.15 -17.63 9.49
C LEU A 642 -18.69 -17.60 9.03
N LEU A 643 -18.29 -16.56 8.32
CA LEU A 643 -16.92 -16.35 7.87
C LEU A 643 -15.94 -16.21 9.05
N ILE A 644 -16.29 -15.43 10.07
CA ILE A 644 -15.52 -15.30 11.32
C ILE A 644 -15.41 -16.65 12.03
N THR A 645 -16.50 -17.39 12.11
CA THR A 645 -16.52 -18.72 12.72
C THR A 645 -15.61 -19.70 11.99
N TYR A 646 -15.62 -19.67 10.65
CA TYR A 646 -14.69 -20.45 9.83
C TYR A 646 -13.23 -20.06 10.15
N PHE A 647 -12.92 -18.75 10.15
CA PHE A 647 -11.59 -18.24 10.44
C PHE A 647 -11.06 -18.77 11.77
N VAL A 648 -11.83 -18.58 12.84
CA VAL A 648 -11.48 -19.02 14.19
C VAL A 648 -11.33 -20.53 14.31
N LYS A 649 -12.21 -21.33 13.69
CA LYS A 649 -12.11 -22.79 13.70
C LYS A 649 -10.89 -23.29 12.91
N ALA A 650 -10.61 -22.68 11.76
CA ALA A 650 -9.50 -23.07 10.92
C ALA A 650 -8.13 -22.79 11.57
N THR A 651 -8.02 -21.77 12.46
CA THR A 651 -6.80 -21.52 13.22
C THR A 651 -6.56 -22.50 14.37
N LYS A 652 -7.62 -23.16 14.88
CA LYS A 652 -7.52 -24.10 16.01
C LYS A 652 -7.11 -25.52 15.60
N LYS A 653 -7.43 -25.90 14.36
CA LYS A 653 -7.05 -27.21 13.80
C LYS A 653 -5.61 -27.18 13.26
#